data_4a04a1818352c73ae8d0080b2ce33619
#
_entry.id   4a04a1818352c73ae8d0080b2ce33619
#
_cell.length_a   1.000
_cell.length_b   1.000
_cell.length_c   1.000
_cell.angle_alpha   90.00
_cell.angle_beta   90.00
_cell.angle_gamma   90.00
#
_symmetry.space_group_name_H-M   'P 1'
#
loop_
_entity.id
_entity.type
_entity.pdbx_description
1 polymer ?
#
loop_
_entity_poly.entity_id
_entity_poly.type
_entity_poly.pdbx_seq_one_letter_code
_entity_poly.pdbx_strand_id
1 'polypeptide(L)'
;RISCAGIIKTRPITQGVCEAAGCCWVTDNSSQACYHKFPAAVKYHLDHKVSNELWLDLRTEHGVNKHLLRHIVPRIVVRTHMWSNHHVQVCIVDASAENQSTICKLPDQPNVDHNASSEPSSPEYYVKYGDATDMPRTSEPFYLKIQRRRANNRTLFNTKLGALLITEDVLELTTILPSRNLYGLGLTSSTSLRHKLPSKWTLINRISLGENANGWPGVHPFYLCVENNGEAHGVLLETGSIIRIETTRYPTVTFNILKTSGLSIHIFLGPRPADVIKQMTGFVGRPRLPPIWALGFHTCRYDISNSYEIISGLRKNGVPHESDCISSKFTSEIPFAPPVSDDQEQWENVTNLLRQQGQRVLLVHTPHVPIIETYKNQSYYPYVSANRDKILMGDERHTVHATPLDTTANLSYGVVDVFSKGYPSWATEHYKRAFEETSFDGILLDQNTPVDMSRPEPLNEYKDPPPYRTRCSNDTANIPFVDFGPELLFKNTVCMDLEHLNSAGPHYSLHNTYGLRHIQAVTRTSANVTEGSFRQKFFASMSTHTRSGVYGGHFGSGYSATWTMLQSSLVHMLEMSLYGVAMYGSAVCGSEGDPSYDLCSRWYQLSALGSFMFVSRRAGQTLVDPHSLKYLQDVARHNIQIRYTLLDYMHTQLMLFSATGEPFLRPVFFEFPTDRTAWKITSQFFMGPALMVAPVVTPNTSLVDVYFPEDEFYDFFTRRHMVVSMTDGSNKRQAVLASEYQVALFIRAGHIVPVRRPNVTVALTQKNPFSLVVVTKKAKKEELLAKGMVYIDDGVSIESSFTAEISFREECYSSKNPGRTFTLEILPX
;
A
#
# COMPACT_ATOMS: atom_id res chain seq x y z
N ARG A 1 -9.75 14.00 -24.26
CA ARG A 1 -8.86 13.45 -25.31
C ARG A 1 -8.13 12.25 -24.73
N ILE A 2 -8.48 11.02 -25.17
CA ILE A 2 -7.92 9.76 -24.70
C ILE A 2 -6.91 9.28 -25.73
N SER A 3 -5.67 9.03 -25.29
CA SER A 3 -4.55 8.66 -26.18
C SER A 3 -4.86 7.38 -26.96
N CYS A 4 -4.58 7.42 -28.29
CA CYS A 4 -4.68 6.29 -29.19
C CYS A 4 -3.34 5.54 -29.33
N ALA A 5 -2.29 6.02 -28.68
CA ALA A 5 -0.93 5.51 -28.83
C ALA A 5 -0.78 4.04 -28.43
N GLY A 6 -1.61 3.58 -27.48
CA GLY A 6 -1.53 2.21 -26.96
C GLY A 6 -1.81 1.13 -27.99
N ILE A 7 -2.62 1.44 -29.00
CA ILE A 7 -3.02 0.45 -30.01
C ILE A 7 -2.25 0.56 -31.33
N ILE A 8 -1.43 1.61 -31.50
CA ILE A 8 -0.65 1.83 -32.76
C ILE A 8 0.73 1.18 -32.57
N LYS A 9 1.08 0.32 -33.54
CA LYS A 9 2.35 -0.42 -33.55
C LYS A 9 3.52 0.45 -34.04
N THR A 10 3.28 1.26 -35.07
CA THR A 10 4.30 2.01 -35.79
C THR A 10 4.83 3.20 -34.98
N ARG A 11 6.14 3.38 -34.94
CA ARG A 11 6.80 4.51 -34.27
C ARG A 11 7.77 5.19 -35.23
N PRO A 12 7.91 6.51 -35.19
CA PRO A 12 7.10 7.44 -34.40
C PRO A 12 5.67 7.59 -34.94
N ILE A 13 4.74 8.01 -34.08
CA ILE A 13 3.34 8.24 -34.48
C ILE A 13 3.27 9.65 -35.11
N THR A 14 3.19 9.69 -36.41
CA THR A 14 3.01 10.94 -37.17
C THR A 14 1.50 11.17 -37.38
N GLN A 15 1.13 12.33 -37.89
CA GLN A 15 -0.25 12.64 -38.26
C GLN A 15 -0.82 11.60 -39.26
N GLY A 16 -0.06 11.27 -40.29
CA GLY A 16 -0.49 10.27 -41.28
C GLY A 16 -0.72 8.89 -40.68
N VAL A 17 0.17 8.44 -39.77
CA VAL A 17 0.03 7.18 -39.07
C VAL A 17 -1.21 7.21 -38.17
N CYS A 18 -1.41 8.28 -37.43
CA CYS A 18 -2.56 8.45 -36.52
C CYS A 18 -3.89 8.38 -37.25
N GLU A 19 -4.04 9.16 -38.32
CA GLU A 19 -5.27 9.22 -39.11
C GLU A 19 -5.53 7.91 -39.86
N ALA A 20 -4.51 7.30 -40.42
CA ALA A 20 -4.64 6.00 -41.09
C ALA A 20 -4.97 4.84 -40.09
N ALA A 21 -4.61 4.96 -38.82
CA ALA A 21 -4.98 4.02 -37.76
C ALA A 21 -6.42 4.24 -37.30
N GLY A 22 -7.14 5.23 -37.82
CA GLY A 22 -8.52 5.48 -37.40
C GLY A 22 -8.65 6.43 -36.23
N CYS A 23 -7.58 7.11 -35.85
CA CYS A 23 -7.55 8.03 -34.71
C CYS A 23 -7.60 9.50 -35.19
N CYS A 24 -7.64 10.44 -34.26
CA CYS A 24 -7.65 11.90 -34.56
C CYS A 24 -6.33 12.51 -34.16
N TRP A 25 -5.71 13.22 -35.07
CA TRP A 25 -4.52 14.01 -34.80
C TRP A 25 -4.93 15.40 -34.33
N VAL A 26 -4.38 15.83 -33.22
CA VAL A 26 -4.68 17.16 -32.66
C VAL A 26 -3.37 17.91 -32.48
N THR A 27 -3.31 19.10 -33.05
CA THR A 27 -2.23 20.06 -32.89
C THR A 27 -2.72 21.22 -32.03
N ASP A 28 -2.13 21.41 -30.90
CA ASP A 28 -2.44 22.49 -29.93
C ASP A 28 -1.14 23.27 -29.70
N ASN A 29 -1.20 24.44 -29.14
CA ASN A 29 -0.06 25.35 -28.99
C ASN A 29 1.15 24.74 -28.25
N SER A 30 0.99 23.60 -27.62
CA SER A 30 2.06 22.98 -26.81
C SER A 30 2.33 21.52 -27.12
N SER A 31 1.47 20.84 -27.90
CA SER A 31 1.65 19.42 -28.19
C SER A 31 0.94 18.95 -29.44
N GLN A 32 1.52 17.96 -30.06
CA GLN A 32 0.90 17.21 -31.15
C GLN A 32 0.69 15.79 -30.62
N ALA A 33 -0.56 15.29 -30.73
CA ALA A 33 -0.84 13.97 -30.18
C ALA A 33 -2.01 13.30 -30.89
N CYS A 34 -2.01 11.98 -30.79
CA CYS A 34 -2.96 11.09 -31.43
C CYS A 34 -3.99 10.59 -30.43
N TYR A 35 -5.26 10.81 -30.70
CA TYR A 35 -6.36 10.50 -29.76
C TYR A 35 -7.43 9.64 -30.43
N HIS A 36 -8.13 8.84 -29.63
CA HIS A 36 -9.28 8.08 -30.12
C HIS A 36 -10.39 9.01 -30.60
N LYS A 37 -11.02 8.62 -31.71
CA LYS A 37 -12.29 9.22 -32.14
C LYS A 37 -13.41 8.85 -31.16
N PHE A 38 -14.54 9.52 -31.28
CA PHE A 38 -15.75 9.11 -30.56
C PHE A 38 -16.91 8.99 -31.55
N PRO A 39 -17.49 7.80 -31.70
CA PRO A 39 -17.04 6.51 -31.12
C PRO A 39 -15.69 6.07 -31.71
N ALA A 40 -14.96 5.21 -31.01
CA ALA A 40 -13.67 4.73 -31.47
C ALA A 40 -13.82 3.94 -32.78
N ALA A 41 -12.86 4.11 -33.69
CA ALA A 41 -12.88 3.46 -35.01
C ALA A 41 -12.74 1.96 -34.96
N VAL A 42 -12.19 1.43 -33.87
CA VAL A 42 -12.01 -0.01 -33.60
C VAL A 42 -12.68 -0.30 -32.29
N LYS A 43 -13.69 -1.17 -32.29
CA LYS A 43 -14.47 -1.50 -31.10
C LYS A 43 -15.10 -2.87 -31.18
N TYR A 44 -15.40 -3.45 -30.01
CA TYR A 44 -16.17 -4.69 -29.94
C TYR A 44 -17.67 -4.40 -30.01
N HIS A 45 -18.39 -5.33 -30.63
CA HIS A 45 -19.85 -5.33 -30.75
C HIS A 45 -20.39 -6.67 -30.28
N LEU A 46 -21.57 -6.66 -29.72
CA LEU A 46 -22.22 -7.90 -29.29
C LEU A 46 -22.45 -8.84 -30.47
N ASP A 47 -21.94 -10.07 -30.36
CA ASP A 47 -22.29 -11.15 -31.28
C ASP A 47 -23.49 -11.92 -30.70
N HIS A 48 -23.32 -12.51 -29.50
CA HIS A 48 -24.40 -13.26 -28.85
C HIS A 48 -24.20 -13.31 -27.33
N LYS A 49 -25.25 -13.73 -26.61
CA LYS A 49 -25.23 -13.89 -25.16
C LYS A 49 -25.51 -15.35 -24.81
N VAL A 50 -24.71 -15.92 -23.91
CA VAL A 50 -24.91 -17.28 -23.37
C VAL A 50 -24.88 -17.15 -21.85
N SER A 51 -26.03 -17.39 -21.22
CA SER A 51 -26.16 -17.23 -19.74
C SER A 51 -25.71 -15.83 -19.30
N ASN A 52 -24.68 -15.74 -18.46
CA ASN A 52 -24.16 -14.47 -17.95
C ASN A 52 -22.95 -13.96 -18.74
N GLU A 53 -22.69 -14.54 -19.91
CA GLU A 53 -21.56 -14.19 -20.77
C GLU A 53 -22.01 -13.44 -22.00
N LEU A 54 -21.35 -12.32 -22.28
CA LEU A 54 -21.51 -11.58 -23.53
C LEU A 54 -20.29 -11.87 -24.40
N TRP A 55 -20.54 -12.41 -25.59
CA TRP A 55 -19.51 -12.71 -26.58
C TRP A 55 -19.48 -11.54 -27.58
N LEU A 56 -18.32 -10.89 -27.69
CA LEU A 56 -18.17 -9.65 -28.44
C LEU A 56 -17.14 -9.84 -29.56
N ASP A 57 -17.50 -9.42 -30.78
CA ASP A 57 -16.62 -9.46 -31.95
C ASP A 57 -16.07 -8.08 -32.27
N LEU A 58 -14.81 -8.05 -32.65
CA LEU A 58 -14.11 -6.83 -33.05
C LEU A 58 -14.64 -6.35 -34.40
N ARG A 59 -14.99 -5.08 -34.49
CA ARG A 59 -15.33 -4.39 -35.74
C ARG A 59 -14.45 -3.17 -35.92
N THR A 60 -14.03 -2.95 -37.16
CA THR A 60 -13.15 -1.87 -37.56
C THR A 60 -13.85 -1.01 -38.63
N GLU A 61 -13.82 0.31 -38.47
CA GLU A 61 -14.38 1.21 -39.48
C GLU A 61 -13.66 1.04 -40.83
N HIS A 62 -14.41 1.27 -41.91
CA HIS A 62 -13.85 1.27 -43.25
C HIS A 62 -12.77 2.33 -43.37
N GLY A 63 -11.66 2.02 -44.03
CA GLY A 63 -10.54 2.92 -44.23
C GLY A 63 -9.43 2.87 -43.18
N VAL A 64 -9.66 2.15 -42.08
CA VAL A 64 -8.60 1.96 -41.07
C VAL A 64 -7.55 1.00 -41.59
N ASN A 65 -6.27 1.41 -41.55
CA ASN A 65 -5.15 0.56 -41.95
C ASN A 65 -4.74 -0.35 -40.78
N LYS A 66 -5.21 -1.57 -40.81
CA LYS A 66 -4.98 -2.56 -39.74
C LYS A 66 -3.49 -2.93 -39.58
N HIS A 67 -2.66 -2.71 -40.59
CA HIS A 67 -1.23 -3.00 -40.51
C HIS A 67 -0.48 -2.04 -39.58
N LEU A 68 -1.06 -0.90 -39.28
CA LEU A 68 -0.49 0.08 -38.35
C LEU A 68 -0.85 -0.23 -36.90
N LEU A 69 -1.86 -1.10 -36.69
CA LEU A 69 -2.35 -1.45 -35.37
C LEU A 69 -1.61 -2.69 -34.83
N ARG A 70 -1.49 -2.77 -33.51
CA ARG A 70 -1.08 -3.99 -32.85
C ARG A 70 -2.10 -5.08 -33.15
N HIS A 71 -1.72 -6.31 -33.02
CA HIS A 71 -2.67 -7.42 -33.20
C HIS A 71 -3.73 -7.33 -32.09
N ILE A 72 -4.96 -7.03 -32.48
CA ILE A 72 -6.08 -6.92 -31.55
C ILE A 72 -6.82 -8.25 -31.52
N VAL A 73 -7.13 -8.72 -30.33
CA VAL A 73 -7.88 -9.97 -30.11
C VAL A 73 -9.22 -9.87 -30.84
N PRO A 74 -9.56 -10.81 -31.74
CA PRO A 74 -10.79 -10.67 -32.55
C PRO A 74 -12.08 -10.88 -31.76
N ARG A 75 -12.04 -11.60 -30.65
CA ARG A 75 -13.24 -11.93 -29.85
C ARG A 75 -12.91 -11.91 -28.37
N ILE A 76 -13.76 -11.23 -27.59
CA ILE A 76 -13.66 -11.22 -26.12
C ILE A 76 -14.95 -11.69 -25.48
N VAL A 77 -14.86 -12.12 -24.23
CA VAL A 77 -16.01 -12.49 -23.40
C VAL A 77 -16.06 -11.56 -22.20
N VAL A 78 -17.24 -11.02 -21.91
CA VAL A 78 -17.51 -10.20 -20.74
C VAL A 78 -18.47 -10.96 -19.83
N ARG A 79 -18.03 -11.19 -18.58
CA ARG A 79 -18.83 -11.86 -17.54
C ARG A 79 -19.08 -10.88 -16.40
N THR A 80 -20.29 -10.92 -15.86
CA THR A 80 -20.67 -10.10 -14.71
C THR A 80 -21.13 -11.00 -13.59
N HIS A 81 -20.64 -10.77 -12.38
CA HIS A 81 -21.02 -11.53 -11.19
C HIS A 81 -21.39 -10.57 -10.06
N MET A 82 -22.57 -10.80 -9.48
CA MET A 82 -23.07 -10.00 -8.35
C MET A 82 -22.68 -10.70 -7.05
N TRP A 83 -21.68 -10.14 -6.32
CA TRP A 83 -21.21 -10.75 -5.08
C TRP A 83 -22.10 -10.41 -3.88
N SER A 84 -22.63 -9.18 -3.85
CA SER A 84 -23.47 -8.72 -2.77
C SER A 84 -24.31 -7.51 -3.23
N ASN A 85 -25.12 -6.98 -2.35
CA ASN A 85 -25.91 -5.75 -2.61
C ASN A 85 -25.00 -4.54 -2.92
N HIS A 86 -23.73 -4.60 -2.53
CA HIS A 86 -22.77 -3.49 -2.66
C HIS A 86 -21.52 -3.85 -3.46
N HIS A 87 -21.44 -5.04 -4.05
CA HIS A 87 -20.22 -5.49 -4.73
C HIS A 87 -20.56 -6.25 -6.02
N VAL A 88 -20.04 -5.76 -7.13
CA VAL A 88 -20.18 -6.38 -8.45
C VAL A 88 -18.81 -6.56 -9.09
N GLN A 89 -18.63 -7.67 -9.77
CA GLN A 89 -17.43 -8.02 -10.54
C GLN A 89 -17.76 -8.00 -12.03
N VAL A 90 -16.85 -7.43 -12.82
CA VAL A 90 -16.87 -7.50 -14.28
C VAL A 90 -15.55 -8.13 -14.72
N CYS A 91 -15.62 -9.22 -15.46
CA CYS A 91 -14.45 -9.92 -15.96
C CYS A 91 -14.44 -9.86 -17.50
N ILE A 92 -13.34 -9.40 -18.07
CA ILE A 92 -13.16 -9.21 -19.52
C ILE A 92 -11.97 -10.07 -19.93
N VAL A 93 -12.18 -11.03 -20.84
CA VAL A 93 -11.12 -11.97 -21.25
C VAL A 93 -11.12 -12.20 -22.76
N ASP A 94 -9.93 -12.48 -23.28
CA ASP A 94 -9.74 -13.02 -24.64
C ASP A 94 -10.47 -14.36 -24.73
N ALA A 95 -11.37 -14.50 -25.71
CA ALA A 95 -12.18 -15.70 -25.89
C ALA A 95 -11.32 -16.93 -26.21
N SER A 96 -10.10 -16.73 -26.73
CA SER A 96 -9.19 -17.84 -27.07
C SER A 96 -8.21 -18.20 -25.95
N ALA A 97 -8.18 -17.42 -24.85
CA ALA A 97 -7.21 -17.65 -23.78
C ALA A 97 -7.51 -18.96 -23.02
N GLU A 98 -6.49 -19.78 -22.86
CA GLU A 98 -6.59 -21.06 -22.12
C GLU A 98 -6.87 -20.83 -20.63
N ASN A 99 -6.48 -19.67 -20.10
CA ASN A 99 -6.60 -19.34 -18.67
C ASN A 99 -7.81 -18.46 -18.34
N GLN A 100 -8.85 -18.47 -19.18
CA GLN A 100 -10.09 -17.67 -18.96
C GLN A 100 -10.66 -17.86 -17.56
N SER A 101 -10.74 -19.10 -17.10
CA SER A 101 -11.31 -19.43 -15.79
C SER A 101 -10.41 -18.91 -14.65
N THR A 102 -9.12 -18.85 -14.87
CA THR A 102 -8.14 -18.39 -13.86
C THR A 102 -8.17 -16.88 -13.70
N ILE A 103 -8.30 -16.14 -14.82
CA ILE A 103 -8.37 -14.67 -14.78
C ILE A 103 -9.62 -14.20 -14.02
N CYS A 104 -10.74 -14.92 -14.21
CA CYS A 104 -12.01 -14.56 -13.58
C CYS A 104 -12.19 -15.16 -12.19
N LYS A 105 -11.38 -16.15 -11.82
CA LYS A 105 -11.35 -16.70 -10.47
C LYS A 105 -10.35 -15.96 -9.63
N LEU A 106 -10.71 -15.77 -8.38
CA LEU A 106 -9.77 -15.21 -7.42
C LEU A 106 -8.73 -16.26 -7.05
N PRO A 107 -7.46 -15.88 -6.96
CA PRO A 107 -6.46 -16.81 -6.43
C PRO A 107 -6.81 -17.13 -4.97
N ASP A 108 -6.52 -18.33 -4.54
CA ASP A 108 -6.77 -18.96 -3.22
C ASP A 108 -7.07 -17.97 -2.11
N GLN A 109 -8.36 -17.80 -1.81
CA GLN A 109 -8.78 -16.94 -0.69
C GLN A 109 -9.07 -17.79 0.54
N PRO A 110 -8.40 -17.52 1.64
CA PRO A 110 -8.88 -18.04 2.90
C PRO A 110 -10.16 -17.26 3.28
N ASN A 111 -11.25 -17.98 3.43
CA ASN A 111 -12.50 -17.49 4.04
C ASN A 111 -13.41 -16.56 3.22
N VAL A 112 -13.50 -16.73 1.92
CA VAL A 112 -14.70 -16.29 1.21
C VAL A 112 -15.72 -17.43 1.30
N ASP A 113 -16.86 -17.13 1.88
CA ASP A 113 -17.99 -18.08 1.90
C ASP A 113 -18.42 -18.36 0.46
N HIS A 114 -17.93 -19.46 -0.09
CA HIS A 114 -18.30 -19.93 -1.44
C HIS A 114 -19.76 -20.39 -1.52
N ASN A 115 -20.50 -20.34 -0.42
CA ASN A 115 -21.89 -20.76 -0.36
C ASN A 115 -22.90 -19.66 -0.76
N ALA A 116 -22.42 -18.47 -1.14
CA ALA A 116 -23.32 -17.44 -1.65
C ALA A 116 -23.67 -17.74 -3.13
N SER A 117 -24.40 -18.84 -3.36
CA SER A 117 -24.86 -19.23 -4.70
C SER A 117 -26.14 -18.51 -5.11
N SER A 118 -26.72 -17.68 -4.25
CA SER A 118 -27.92 -16.89 -4.54
C SER A 118 -27.57 -15.47 -4.91
N GLU A 119 -28.13 -14.98 -6.00
CA GLU A 119 -28.02 -13.58 -6.40
C GLU A 119 -28.47 -12.69 -5.24
N PRO A 120 -27.82 -11.54 -5.03
CA PRO A 120 -28.23 -10.64 -3.95
C PRO A 120 -29.70 -10.21 -4.09
N SER A 121 -30.42 -10.22 -2.99
CA SER A 121 -31.87 -9.98 -2.94
C SER A 121 -32.24 -8.54 -3.30
N SER A 122 -31.34 -7.58 -3.07
CA SER A 122 -31.63 -6.18 -3.31
C SER A 122 -30.36 -5.40 -3.66
N PRO A 123 -29.78 -5.62 -4.84
CA PRO A 123 -28.57 -4.89 -5.21
C PRO A 123 -28.80 -3.39 -5.28
N GLU A 124 -27.88 -2.62 -4.74
CA GLU A 124 -27.92 -1.15 -4.71
C GLU A 124 -27.44 -0.53 -6.04
N TYR A 125 -27.32 -1.33 -7.09
CA TYR A 125 -26.79 -0.93 -8.38
C TYR A 125 -27.52 -1.62 -9.53
N TYR A 126 -27.37 -1.00 -10.71
CA TYR A 126 -27.74 -1.60 -12.01
C TYR A 126 -26.48 -1.82 -12.83
N VAL A 127 -26.40 -2.96 -13.49
CA VAL A 127 -25.45 -3.21 -14.56
C VAL A 127 -26.17 -2.99 -15.89
N LYS A 128 -25.64 -2.11 -16.71
CA LYS A 128 -26.23 -1.80 -18.02
C LYS A 128 -25.22 -2.01 -19.13
N TYR A 129 -25.69 -2.52 -20.23
CA TYR A 129 -24.91 -2.77 -21.43
C TYR A 129 -25.35 -1.78 -22.50
N GLY A 130 -24.53 -0.78 -22.75
CA GLY A 130 -24.95 0.36 -23.55
C GLY A 130 -26.00 1.16 -22.79
N ASP A 131 -27.05 1.57 -23.47
CA ASP A 131 -28.18 2.25 -22.88
C ASP A 131 -29.34 1.28 -22.50
N ALA A 132 -29.19 0.00 -22.86
CA ALA A 132 -30.18 -1.05 -22.54
C ALA A 132 -29.89 -1.70 -21.19
N THR A 133 -30.97 -2.15 -20.52
CA THR A 133 -30.86 -2.82 -19.23
C THR A 133 -30.52 -4.32 -19.37
N ASP A 134 -30.95 -4.94 -20.44
CA ASP A 134 -30.90 -6.41 -20.52
C ASP A 134 -29.91 -6.94 -21.56
N MET A 135 -29.74 -6.25 -22.68
CA MET A 135 -28.85 -6.70 -23.73
C MET A 135 -28.41 -5.53 -24.61
N PRO A 136 -27.11 -5.42 -24.96
CA PRO A 136 -26.67 -4.36 -25.87
C PRO A 136 -27.18 -4.64 -27.29
N ARG A 137 -27.34 -3.58 -28.08
CA ARG A 137 -27.70 -3.71 -29.49
C ARG A 137 -26.48 -4.18 -30.30
N THR A 138 -26.66 -5.16 -31.16
CA THR A 138 -25.58 -5.68 -32.01
C THR A 138 -25.03 -4.67 -32.99
N SER A 139 -25.82 -3.65 -33.37
CA SER A 139 -25.43 -2.60 -34.29
C SER A 139 -24.56 -1.52 -33.67
N GLU A 140 -24.54 -1.41 -32.34
CA GLU A 140 -23.84 -0.34 -31.62
C GLU A 140 -22.55 -0.87 -30.95
N PRO A 141 -21.52 -0.02 -30.84
CA PRO A 141 -20.34 -0.38 -30.06
C PRO A 141 -20.69 -0.73 -28.62
N PHE A 142 -20.09 -1.79 -28.10
CA PHE A 142 -20.32 -2.25 -26.73
C PHE A 142 -19.70 -1.28 -25.72
N TYR A 143 -20.44 -0.97 -24.68
CA TYR A 143 -19.90 -0.32 -23.48
C TYR A 143 -20.73 -0.73 -22.26
N LEU A 144 -20.10 -0.64 -21.10
CA LEU A 144 -20.65 -1.10 -19.82
C LEU A 144 -20.83 0.09 -18.89
N LYS A 145 -21.96 0.13 -18.17
CA LYS A 145 -22.23 1.10 -17.11
C LYS A 145 -22.60 0.39 -15.82
N ILE A 146 -22.09 0.89 -14.69
CA ILE A 146 -22.57 0.55 -13.36
C ILE A 146 -23.17 1.81 -12.76
N GLN A 147 -24.42 1.73 -12.33
CA GLN A 147 -25.18 2.88 -11.81
C GLN A 147 -25.72 2.58 -10.43
N ARG A 148 -25.77 3.58 -9.54
CA ARG A 148 -26.48 3.45 -8.26
C ARG A 148 -27.97 3.37 -8.52
N ARG A 149 -28.69 2.53 -7.77
CA ARG A 149 -30.16 2.49 -7.82
C ARG A 149 -30.80 3.71 -7.18
N ARG A 150 -30.11 4.31 -6.22
CA ARG A 150 -30.52 5.55 -5.56
C ARG A 150 -29.78 6.73 -6.21
N ALA A 151 -30.06 7.95 -5.77
CA ALA A 151 -29.38 9.17 -6.21
C ALA A 151 -29.48 9.42 -7.72
N ASN A 152 -30.70 9.29 -8.26
CA ASN A 152 -31.02 9.58 -9.67
C ASN A 152 -30.21 8.72 -10.65
N ASN A 153 -29.97 7.46 -10.30
CA ASN A 153 -29.23 6.50 -11.13
C ASN A 153 -27.83 7.00 -11.54
N ARG A 154 -27.12 7.60 -10.59
CA ARG A 154 -25.77 8.12 -10.87
C ARG A 154 -24.85 7.02 -11.41
N THR A 155 -24.17 7.31 -12.51
CA THR A 155 -23.23 6.39 -13.14
C THR A 155 -21.88 6.46 -12.44
N LEU A 156 -21.41 5.32 -11.94
CA LEU A 156 -20.14 5.22 -11.21
C LEU A 156 -19.01 4.78 -12.12
N PHE A 157 -19.27 3.82 -13.02
CA PHE A 157 -18.31 3.23 -13.93
C PHE A 157 -18.93 3.21 -15.32
N ASN A 158 -18.18 3.67 -16.34
CA ASN A 158 -18.75 3.84 -17.69
C ASN A 158 -17.64 3.77 -18.72
N THR A 159 -17.63 2.72 -19.54
CA THR A 159 -16.59 2.48 -20.56
C THR A 159 -16.94 3.06 -21.93
N LYS A 160 -17.88 4.00 -22.00
CA LYS A 160 -18.37 4.56 -23.26
C LYS A 160 -17.27 5.28 -24.07
N LEU A 161 -16.37 6.00 -23.40
CA LEU A 161 -15.29 6.75 -24.04
C LEU A 161 -14.05 5.88 -24.20
N GLY A 162 -13.25 6.19 -25.21
CA GLY A 162 -12.04 5.45 -25.52
C GLY A 162 -12.33 4.11 -26.17
N ALA A 163 -11.35 3.24 -26.15
CA ALA A 163 -11.49 1.87 -26.63
C ALA A 163 -11.40 0.90 -25.46
N LEU A 164 -12.22 -0.13 -25.48
CA LEU A 164 -12.02 -1.30 -24.62
C LEU A 164 -11.41 -2.37 -25.55
N LEU A 165 -10.09 -2.53 -25.50
CA LEU A 165 -9.39 -3.39 -26.46
C LEU A 165 -8.34 -4.23 -25.76
N ILE A 166 -8.22 -5.50 -26.18
CA ILE A 166 -7.13 -6.39 -25.79
C ILE A 166 -6.24 -6.58 -27.03
N THR A 167 -4.97 -6.21 -26.91
CA THR A 167 -3.97 -6.46 -27.94
C THR A 167 -2.93 -7.47 -27.45
N GLU A 168 -2.00 -7.85 -28.32
CA GLU A 168 -0.87 -8.72 -27.96
C GLU A 168 0.01 -8.12 -26.86
N ASP A 169 0.02 -6.79 -26.71
CA ASP A 169 0.92 -6.10 -25.78
C ASP A 169 0.21 -5.36 -24.65
N VAL A 170 -1.05 -4.94 -24.84
CA VAL A 170 -1.72 -4.09 -23.85
C VAL A 170 -3.24 -4.32 -23.85
N LEU A 171 -3.83 -4.31 -22.67
CA LEU A 171 -5.27 -4.17 -22.49
C LEU A 171 -5.55 -2.71 -22.16
N GLU A 172 -6.36 -2.03 -22.98
CA GLU A 172 -6.73 -0.63 -22.79
C GLU A 172 -8.19 -0.54 -22.35
N LEU A 173 -8.43 0.19 -21.27
CA LEU A 173 -9.77 0.39 -20.69
C LEU A 173 -9.87 1.79 -20.14
N THR A 174 -10.94 2.52 -20.52
CA THR A 174 -11.24 3.85 -19.98
C THR A 174 -12.58 3.82 -19.27
N THR A 175 -12.66 4.48 -18.10
CA THR A 175 -13.94 4.76 -17.46
C THR A 175 -14.11 6.25 -17.21
N ILE A 176 -15.34 6.74 -17.39
CA ILE A 176 -15.75 8.09 -17.01
C ILE A 176 -15.99 8.10 -15.51
N LEU A 177 -15.45 9.09 -14.81
CA LEU A 177 -15.64 9.25 -13.37
C LEU A 177 -16.81 10.22 -13.10
N PRO A 178 -17.61 9.98 -12.05
CA PRO A 178 -18.71 10.91 -11.72
C PRO A 178 -18.23 12.23 -11.10
N SER A 179 -16.96 12.31 -10.71
CA SER A 179 -16.36 13.52 -10.15
C SER A 179 -14.86 13.54 -10.39
N ARG A 180 -14.23 14.66 -10.02
CA ARG A 180 -12.77 14.81 -10.08
C ARG A 180 -12.06 14.37 -8.78
N ASN A 181 -12.81 13.84 -7.83
CA ASN A 181 -12.27 13.46 -6.50
C ASN A 181 -11.77 12.02 -6.53
N LEU A 182 -10.61 11.83 -7.14
CA LEU A 182 -9.97 10.53 -7.34
C LEU A 182 -8.81 10.34 -6.36
N TYR A 183 -8.81 9.22 -5.64
CA TYR A 183 -7.81 8.84 -4.63
C TYR A 183 -7.33 7.42 -4.90
N GLY A 184 -6.09 7.12 -4.52
CA GLY A 184 -5.57 5.76 -4.63
C GLY A 184 -4.74 5.56 -5.89
N LEU A 185 -4.71 4.33 -6.40
CA LEU A 185 -3.86 3.95 -7.54
C LEU A 185 -2.39 4.30 -7.27
N GLY A 186 -1.93 4.02 -6.06
CA GLY A 186 -0.56 4.30 -5.63
C GLY A 186 0.28 3.03 -5.50
N LEU A 187 1.52 3.19 -5.06
CA LEU A 187 2.10 4.45 -4.56
C LEU A 187 2.72 5.26 -5.69
N THR A 188 2.75 6.58 -5.49
CA THR A 188 3.34 7.53 -6.44
C THR A 188 4.21 8.55 -5.69
N SER A 189 4.91 9.40 -6.42
CA SER A 189 5.68 10.50 -5.84
C SER A 189 4.82 11.71 -5.45
N SER A 190 3.50 11.58 -5.50
CA SER A 190 2.59 12.70 -5.25
C SER A 190 2.69 13.21 -3.81
N THR A 191 2.61 14.52 -3.65
CA THR A 191 2.47 15.18 -2.35
C THR A 191 1.01 15.53 -2.04
N SER A 192 0.08 15.11 -2.89
CA SER A 192 -1.36 15.34 -2.73
C SER A 192 -2.10 14.00 -2.74
N LEU A 193 -2.95 13.80 -1.75
CA LEU A 193 -3.77 12.58 -1.65
C LEU A 193 -4.80 12.51 -2.79
N ARG A 194 -5.48 13.63 -3.07
CA ARG A 194 -6.40 13.71 -4.20
C ARG A 194 -5.58 13.99 -5.47
N HIS A 195 -5.79 13.17 -6.50
CA HIS A 195 -5.07 13.33 -7.76
C HIS A 195 -5.45 14.64 -8.46
N LYS A 196 -4.43 15.31 -8.99
CA LYS A 196 -4.64 16.47 -9.87
C LYS A 196 -4.89 15.96 -11.29
N LEU A 197 -6.01 16.35 -11.87
CA LEU A 197 -6.38 15.92 -13.23
C LEU A 197 -6.20 17.07 -14.22
N PRO A 198 -5.55 16.87 -15.37
CA PRO A 198 -5.02 15.60 -15.90
C PRO A 198 -3.66 15.24 -15.33
N SER A 199 -3.38 13.96 -15.28
CA SER A 199 -2.06 13.45 -14.89
C SER A 199 -1.86 12.04 -15.43
N LYS A 200 -0.60 11.57 -15.44
CA LYS A 200 -0.28 10.22 -15.87
C LYS A 200 0.86 9.65 -15.00
N TRP A 201 0.80 8.35 -14.73
CA TRP A 201 1.83 7.66 -13.93
C TRP A 201 1.79 6.16 -14.22
N THR A 202 2.79 5.43 -13.73
CA THR A 202 2.89 3.98 -13.93
C THR A 202 2.94 3.27 -12.58
N LEU A 203 2.15 2.22 -12.44
CA LEU A 203 2.18 1.32 -11.31
C LEU A 203 3.11 0.16 -11.61
N ILE A 204 4.33 0.23 -11.08
CA ILE A 204 5.35 -0.80 -11.19
C ILE A 204 6.07 -0.89 -9.85
N ASN A 205 6.11 -2.08 -9.27
CA ASN A 205 6.86 -2.34 -8.04
C ASN A 205 8.34 -2.23 -8.34
N ARG A 206 8.97 -1.19 -7.82
CA ARG A 206 10.38 -0.90 -8.08
C ARG A 206 10.95 -0.05 -6.97
N ILE A 207 12.18 -0.31 -6.56
CA ILE A 207 12.83 0.54 -5.59
C ILE A 207 12.97 1.96 -6.16
N SER A 208 12.50 2.92 -5.38
CA SER A 208 12.53 4.33 -5.76
C SER A 208 13.78 4.98 -5.19
N LEU A 209 14.54 5.65 -6.03
CA LEU A 209 15.72 6.42 -5.62
C LEU A 209 15.52 7.85 -6.13
N GLY A 210 15.17 8.76 -5.23
CA GLY A 210 14.98 10.17 -5.54
C GLY A 210 13.52 10.59 -5.69
N GLU A 211 13.35 11.90 -5.77
CA GLU A 211 12.03 12.55 -5.68
C GLU A 211 11.13 12.36 -6.91
N ASN A 212 11.72 12.13 -8.07
CA ASN A 212 10.97 12.03 -9.33
C ASN A 212 10.91 10.59 -9.84
N ALA A 213 10.90 9.63 -8.92
CA ALA A 213 10.90 8.23 -9.32
C ALA A 213 9.59 7.82 -10.01
N ASN A 214 9.73 7.12 -11.11
CA ASN A 214 8.62 6.46 -11.80
C ASN A 214 8.54 5.03 -11.29
N GLY A 215 7.57 4.78 -10.45
CA GLY A 215 7.40 3.50 -9.76
C GLY A 215 7.83 3.59 -8.31
N TRP A 216 7.16 2.84 -7.46
CA TRP A 216 7.38 2.77 -6.02
C TRP A 216 7.23 1.32 -5.55
N PRO A 217 7.91 0.94 -4.49
CA PRO A 217 7.66 -0.39 -3.91
C PRO A 217 6.31 -0.39 -3.18
N GLY A 218 5.30 -0.68 -3.91
CA GLY A 218 3.89 -0.69 -3.49
C GLY A 218 3.02 -0.40 -4.71
N VAL A 219 2.31 -1.43 -5.19
CA VAL A 219 1.38 -1.28 -6.32
C VAL A 219 0.01 -1.76 -5.85
N HIS A 220 -0.93 -0.80 -5.80
CA HIS A 220 -2.29 -1.08 -5.36
C HIS A 220 -3.25 -0.54 -6.41
N PRO A 221 -3.72 -1.39 -7.33
CA PRO A 221 -4.60 -0.95 -8.41
C PRO A 221 -6.05 -0.83 -7.93
N PHE A 222 -6.24 0.03 -6.96
CA PHE A 222 -7.53 0.34 -6.34
C PHE A 222 -7.69 1.85 -6.27
N TYR A 223 -8.86 2.36 -6.70
CA TYR A 223 -9.17 3.76 -6.50
C TYR A 223 -10.48 3.94 -5.74
N LEU A 224 -10.52 5.04 -5.01
CA LEU A 224 -11.72 5.56 -4.34
C LEU A 224 -12.11 6.85 -5.08
N CYS A 225 -13.39 6.99 -5.40
CA CYS A 225 -13.92 8.22 -5.99
C CYS A 225 -15.01 8.75 -5.06
N VAL A 226 -14.88 10.03 -4.65
CA VAL A 226 -15.90 10.72 -3.87
C VAL A 226 -16.78 11.51 -4.84
N GLU A 227 -18.04 11.15 -4.91
CA GLU A 227 -19.03 11.75 -5.79
C GLU A 227 -19.42 13.13 -5.28
N ASN A 228 -20.04 13.94 -6.13
CA ASN A 228 -20.32 15.35 -5.83
C ASN A 228 -21.28 15.57 -4.63
N ASN A 229 -21.99 14.53 -4.22
CA ASN A 229 -22.87 14.57 -3.03
C ASN A 229 -22.20 14.02 -1.76
N GLY A 230 -20.93 13.61 -1.84
CA GLY A 230 -20.18 13.05 -0.71
C GLY A 230 -20.26 11.54 -0.58
N GLU A 231 -21.09 10.87 -1.36
CA GLU A 231 -21.04 9.40 -1.43
C GLU A 231 -19.74 8.96 -2.11
N ALA A 232 -19.32 7.74 -1.87
CA ALA A 232 -18.07 7.20 -2.44
C ALA A 232 -18.30 5.80 -2.99
N HIS A 233 -17.48 5.44 -3.96
CA HIS A 233 -17.37 4.08 -4.46
C HIS A 233 -15.90 3.77 -4.72
N GLY A 234 -15.58 2.48 -4.82
CA GLY A 234 -14.22 2.03 -5.10
C GLY A 234 -14.19 1.06 -6.26
N VAL A 235 -13.06 1.03 -6.96
CA VAL A 235 -12.82 0.10 -8.07
C VAL A 235 -11.46 -0.55 -7.88
N LEU A 236 -11.44 -1.88 -7.88
CA LEU A 236 -10.23 -2.70 -7.76
C LEU A 236 -9.99 -3.44 -9.06
N LEU A 237 -8.77 -3.33 -9.60
CA LEU A 237 -8.33 -4.10 -10.77
C LEU A 237 -7.47 -5.28 -10.28
N GLU A 238 -7.90 -6.49 -10.58
CA GLU A 238 -7.17 -7.70 -10.21
C GLU A 238 -6.16 -8.03 -11.30
N THR A 239 -4.93 -7.59 -11.12
CA THR A 239 -3.84 -7.87 -12.07
C THR A 239 -2.49 -7.72 -11.39
N GLY A 240 -1.56 -8.61 -11.72
CA GLY A 240 -0.16 -8.49 -11.30
C GLY A 240 0.72 -7.78 -12.32
N SER A 241 0.14 -7.34 -13.44
CA SER A 241 0.87 -6.70 -14.52
C SER A 241 1.12 -5.21 -14.23
N ILE A 242 2.07 -4.66 -14.95
CA ILE A 242 2.39 -3.23 -14.91
C ILE A 242 1.21 -2.46 -15.54
N ILE A 243 0.81 -1.37 -14.91
CA ILE A 243 -0.32 -0.55 -15.36
C ILE A 243 0.13 0.89 -15.58
N ARG A 244 -0.11 1.41 -16.77
CA ARG A 244 0.01 2.83 -17.05
C ARG A 244 -1.36 3.47 -16.85
N ILE A 245 -1.40 4.56 -16.11
CA ILE A 245 -2.63 5.30 -15.81
C ILE A 245 -2.56 6.67 -16.42
N GLU A 246 -3.62 7.08 -17.12
CA GLU A 246 -3.78 8.42 -17.67
C GLU A 246 -5.15 8.96 -17.30
N THR A 247 -5.20 10.22 -16.89
CA THR A 247 -6.44 10.90 -16.54
C THR A 247 -6.64 12.13 -17.42
N THR A 248 -7.88 12.59 -17.54
CA THR A 248 -8.21 13.78 -18.34
C THR A 248 -8.98 14.81 -17.50
N ARG A 249 -9.06 16.06 -18.00
CA ARG A 249 -9.79 17.15 -17.32
C ARG A 249 -11.30 16.88 -17.23
N TYR A 250 -11.89 16.35 -18.27
CA TYR A 250 -13.21 15.74 -18.21
C TYR A 250 -12.98 14.43 -17.51
N PRO A 251 -13.47 14.23 -16.28
CA PRO A 251 -12.86 13.22 -15.44
C PRO A 251 -13.00 11.80 -16.00
N THR A 252 -11.92 11.33 -16.60
CA THR A 252 -11.80 9.93 -17.04
C THR A 252 -10.50 9.37 -16.50
N VAL A 253 -10.45 8.06 -16.33
CA VAL A 253 -9.21 7.34 -16.07
C VAL A 253 -9.07 6.21 -17.09
N THR A 254 -7.90 6.14 -17.72
CA THR A 254 -7.53 5.10 -18.68
C THR A 254 -6.45 4.21 -18.07
N PHE A 255 -6.70 2.91 -18.13
CA PHE A 255 -5.75 1.88 -17.69
C PHE A 255 -5.19 1.20 -18.94
N ASN A 256 -3.86 1.20 -19.06
CA ASN A 256 -3.14 0.42 -20.06
C ASN A 256 -2.38 -0.65 -19.29
N ILE A 257 -2.85 -1.89 -19.38
CA ILE A 257 -2.30 -3.03 -18.62
C ILE A 257 -1.42 -3.87 -19.53
N LEU A 258 -0.18 -4.07 -19.14
CA LEU A 258 0.85 -4.66 -19.98
C LEU A 258 0.66 -6.18 -20.10
N LYS A 259 0.67 -6.69 -21.33
CA LYS A 259 0.71 -8.13 -21.68
C LYS A 259 -0.23 -9.00 -20.84
N THR A 260 -1.53 -8.71 -20.92
CA THR A 260 -2.56 -9.52 -20.25
C THR A 260 -3.63 -9.96 -21.25
N SER A 261 -4.16 -11.14 -21.05
CA SER A 261 -5.27 -11.69 -21.87
C SER A 261 -6.64 -11.38 -21.25
N GLY A 262 -6.68 -10.63 -20.16
CA GLY A 262 -7.93 -10.26 -19.53
C GLY A 262 -7.75 -9.48 -18.24
N LEU A 263 -8.89 -9.11 -17.65
CA LEU A 263 -8.91 -8.28 -16.43
C LEU A 263 -10.19 -8.57 -15.66
N SER A 264 -10.04 -8.73 -14.35
CA SER A 264 -11.16 -8.77 -13.41
C SER A 264 -11.25 -7.45 -12.68
N ILE A 265 -12.44 -6.84 -12.68
CA ILE A 265 -12.71 -5.51 -12.10
C ILE A 265 -13.77 -5.69 -11.03
N HIS A 266 -13.51 -5.19 -9.82
CA HIS A 266 -14.45 -5.22 -8.71
C HIS A 266 -14.87 -3.81 -8.35
N ILE A 267 -16.18 -3.58 -8.22
CA ILE A 267 -16.74 -2.27 -7.92
C ILE A 267 -17.49 -2.39 -6.59
N PHE A 268 -17.14 -1.52 -5.64
CA PHE A 268 -17.68 -1.45 -4.28
C PHE A 268 -18.43 -0.14 -4.12
N LEU A 269 -19.69 -0.21 -3.70
CA LEU A 269 -20.62 0.93 -3.79
C LEU A 269 -20.63 1.87 -2.61
N GLY A 270 -20.00 1.53 -1.51
CA GLY A 270 -20.03 2.39 -0.32
C GLY A 270 -21.39 2.34 0.40
N PRO A 271 -22.03 3.48 0.72
CA PRO A 271 -21.83 4.85 0.17
C PRO A 271 -20.81 5.72 0.91
N ARG A 272 -20.51 5.46 2.18
CA ARG A 272 -19.49 6.24 2.87
C ARG A 272 -18.09 5.78 2.44
N PRO A 273 -17.09 6.66 2.44
CA PRO A 273 -15.70 6.23 2.13
C PRO A 273 -15.23 5.04 2.98
N ALA A 274 -15.53 5.04 4.29
CA ALA A 274 -15.18 3.92 5.16
C ALA A 274 -15.88 2.61 4.76
N ASP A 275 -17.14 2.70 4.29
CA ASP A 275 -17.89 1.51 3.84
C ASP A 275 -17.21 0.87 2.61
N VAL A 276 -16.67 1.69 1.72
CA VAL A 276 -15.92 1.19 0.55
C VAL A 276 -14.73 0.33 1.01
N ILE A 277 -13.99 0.81 2.00
CA ILE A 277 -12.83 0.08 2.53
C ILE A 277 -13.28 -1.20 3.25
N LYS A 278 -14.37 -1.14 4.01
CA LYS A 278 -14.97 -2.32 4.64
C LYS A 278 -15.35 -3.38 3.61
N GLN A 279 -16.01 -2.95 2.54
CA GLN A 279 -16.46 -3.85 1.46
C GLN A 279 -15.24 -4.45 0.74
N MET A 280 -14.28 -3.63 0.37
CA MET A 280 -13.07 -4.06 -0.32
C MET A 280 -12.26 -5.03 0.54
N THR A 281 -11.99 -4.69 1.82
CA THR A 281 -11.22 -5.56 2.71
C THR A 281 -12.02 -6.81 3.13
N GLY A 282 -13.33 -6.73 3.15
CA GLY A 282 -14.18 -7.92 3.32
C GLY A 282 -13.99 -8.93 2.20
N PHE A 283 -13.67 -8.43 1.02
CA PHE A 283 -13.44 -9.26 -0.18
C PHE A 283 -11.98 -9.73 -0.28
N VAL A 284 -11.01 -8.82 -0.18
CA VAL A 284 -9.59 -9.17 -0.35
C VAL A 284 -8.95 -9.75 0.91
N GLY A 285 -9.59 -9.58 2.06
CA GLY A 285 -9.09 -9.99 3.36
C GLY A 285 -8.82 -8.79 4.26
N ARG A 286 -9.23 -8.91 5.52
CA ARG A 286 -8.98 -7.88 6.54
C ARG A 286 -7.49 -7.78 6.84
N PRO A 287 -7.00 -6.57 7.16
CA PRO A 287 -5.60 -6.43 7.54
C PRO A 287 -5.30 -7.18 8.83
N ARG A 288 -4.10 -7.73 8.89
CA ARG A 288 -3.63 -8.47 10.07
C ARG A 288 -3.46 -7.52 11.25
N LEU A 289 -3.98 -7.91 12.42
CA LEU A 289 -3.72 -7.18 13.65
C LEU A 289 -2.27 -7.39 14.07
N PRO A 290 -1.46 -6.33 14.17
CA PRO A 290 -0.09 -6.48 14.63
C PRO A 290 -0.05 -6.75 16.15
N PRO A 291 0.99 -7.42 16.66
CA PRO A 291 1.19 -7.45 18.10
C PRO A 291 1.42 -6.04 18.62
N ILE A 292 0.96 -5.75 19.82
CA ILE A 292 1.04 -4.38 20.38
C ILE A 292 2.49 -3.86 20.41
N TRP A 293 3.48 -4.73 20.65
CA TRP A 293 4.88 -4.31 20.69
C TRP A 293 5.35 -3.74 19.35
N ALA A 294 4.74 -4.18 18.23
CA ALA A 294 5.08 -3.65 16.89
C ALA A 294 4.74 -2.15 16.76
N LEU A 295 3.86 -1.64 17.63
CA LEU A 295 3.52 -0.21 17.66
C LEU A 295 4.58 0.62 18.39
N GLY A 296 5.58 0.02 18.97
CA GLY A 296 6.69 0.73 19.62
C GLY A 296 7.60 1.41 18.59
N PHE A 297 8.73 1.92 19.07
CA PHE A 297 9.75 2.55 18.23
C PHE A 297 10.85 1.54 17.93
N HIS A 298 11.22 1.42 16.66
CA HIS A 298 12.16 0.41 16.15
C HIS A 298 13.37 1.08 15.53
N THR A 299 14.55 0.48 15.72
CA THR A 299 15.78 0.96 15.10
C THR A 299 16.34 -0.12 14.18
N CYS A 300 16.64 0.29 12.95
CA CYS A 300 17.30 -0.56 11.96
C CYS A 300 18.54 0.17 11.46
N ARG A 301 19.59 -0.58 11.21
CA ARG A 301 20.83 -0.01 10.67
C ARG A 301 21.57 -1.03 9.84
N TYR A 302 22.48 -0.55 9.03
CA TYR A 302 23.24 -1.41 8.13
C TYR A 302 24.34 -2.19 8.84
N ASP A 303 24.95 -1.60 9.87
CA ASP A 303 26.15 -2.13 10.53
C ASP A 303 25.87 -2.42 12.01
N ILE A 304 26.16 -3.65 12.44
CA ILE A 304 25.97 -4.10 13.82
C ILE A 304 26.99 -3.48 14.81
N SER A 305 28.14 -2.97 14.32
CA SER A 305 29.26 -2.54 15.16
C SER A 305 28.86 -1.54 16.24
N ASN A 306 27.89 -0.67 15.99
CA ASN A 306 27.44 0.34 16.95
C ASN A 306 26.13 -0.04 17.66
N SER A 307 25.58 -1.21 17.42
CA SER A 307 24.23 -1.58 17.91
C SER A 307 24.17 -1.62 19.44
N TYR A 308 25.16 -2.24 20.08
CA TYR A 308 25.18 -2.34 21.54
C TYR A 308 25.19 -0.94 22.19
N GLU A 309 26.03 -0.05 21.69
CA GLU A 309 26.15 1.32 22.21
C GLU A 309 24.86 2.10 22.03
N ILE A 310 24.27 2.02 20.82
CA ILE A 310 23.03 2.72 20.50
C ILE A 310 21.88 2.23 21.37
N ILE A 311 21.67 0.94 21.49
CA ILE A 311 20.59 0.35 22.30
C ILE A 311 20.77 0.73 23.78
N SER A 312 21.97 0.59 24.30
CA SER A 312 22.30 0.95 25.67
C SER A 312 22.09 2.45 25.93
N GLY A 313 22.51 3.28 24.97
CA GLY A 313 22.37 4.73 25.05
C GLY A 313 20.92 5.18 25.03
N LEU A 314 20.09 4.61 24.17
CA LEU A 314 18.65 4.90 24.14
C LEU A 314 18.02 4.60 25.50
N ARG A 315 18.32 3.43 26.07
CA ARG A 315 17.81 3.02 27.38
C ARG A 315 18.27 3.98 28.47
N LYS A 316 19.56 4.29 28.53
CA LYS A 316 20.16 5.18 29.51
C LYS A 316 19.51 6.58 29.48
N ASN A 317 19.15 7.05 28.28
CA ASN A 317 18.58 8.40 28.12
C ASN A 317 17.05 8.39 28.14
N GLY A 318 16.43 7.28 28.51
CA GLY A 318 14.98 7.19 28.69
C GLY A 318 14.18 7.31 27.40
N VAL A 319 14.80 7.01 26.26
CA VAL A 319 14.08 6.99 24.97
C VAL A 319 13.34 5.67 24.84
N PRO A 320 12.02 5.66 24.71
CA PRO A 320 11.32 4.38 24.53
C PRO A 320 11.79 3.68 23.25
N HIS A 321 12.05 2.38 23.35
CA HIS A 321 12.65 1.63 22.27
C HIS A 321 12.21 0.16 22.38
N GLU A 322 11.74 -0.44 21.27
CA GLU A 322 11.10 -1.75 21.31
C GLU A 322 11.93 -2.86 20.69
N SER A 323 12.55 -2.57 19.57
CA SER A 323 13.29 -3.61 18.85
C SER A 323 14.47 -3.06 18.09
N ASP A 324 15.37 -3.96 17.76
CA ASP A 324 16.42 -3.66 16.81
C ASP A 324 16.31 -4.62 15.62
N CYS A 325 16.60 -4.09 14.43
CA CYS A 325 16.59 -4.89 13.21
C CYS A 325 17.97 -5.49 12.98
N ILE A 326 18.00 -6.78 12.81
CA ILE A 326 19.22 -7.49 12.49
C ILE A 326 19.14 -7.93 11.03
N SER A 327 19.97 -7.35 10.21
CA SER A 327 20.10 -7.73 8.82
C SER A 327 20.99 -8.96 8.69
N SER A 328 20.66 -9.84 7.78
CA SER A 328 21.54 -10.93 7.41
C SER A 328 22.90 -10.43 6.90
N LYS A 329 22.96 -9.16 6.50
CA LYS A 329 24.22 -8.51 6.12
C LYS A 329 25.08 -8.11 7.32
N PHE A 330 24.52 -8.02 8.53
CA PHE A 330 25.26 -7.60 9.72
C PHE A 330 26.20 -8.67 10.22
N THR A 331 25.83 -9.92 10.06
CA THR A 331 26.61 -11.06 10.54
C THR A 331 27.73 -11.44 9.57
N SER A 332 27.50 -11.15 8.29
CA SER A 332 28.51 -11.31 7.23
C SER A 332 27.99 -10.54 6.00
N GLU A 333 28.84 -10.32 5.05
CA GLU A 333 28.42 -9.75 3.77
C GLU A 333 27.59 -10.76 2.96
N ILE A 334 27.44 -11.98 3.47
CA ILE A 334 26.76 -13.09 2.83
C ILE A 334 25.49 -13.40 3.64
N PRO A 335 24.30 -13.17 3.05
CA PRO A 335 23.04 -13.50 3.74
C PRO A 335 22.97 -14.99 4.10
N PHE A 336 22.39 -15.30 5.25
CA PHE A 336 22.25 -16.64 5.81
C PHE A 336 23.57 -17.35 6.15
N ALA A 337 24.71 -16.70 5.99
CA ALA A 337 25.95 -17.29 6.47
C ALA A 337 26.03 -17.17 7.99
N PRO A 338 26.59 -18.14 8.70
CA PRO A 338 26.81 -17.99 10.13
C PRO A 338 27.74 -16.80 10.38
N PRO A 339 27.57 -16.09 11.50
CA PRO A 339 28.41 -14.94 11.81
C PRO A 339 29.89 -15.33 11.83
N VAL A 340 30.73 -14.41 11.38
CA VAL A 340 32.15 -14.53 11.57
C VAL A 340 32.44 -14.47 13.08
N SER A 341 33.51 -15.10 13.57
CA SER A 341 33.76 -15.20 15.01
C SER A 341 33.69 -13.87 15.77
N ASP A 342 34.22 -12.80 15.19
CA ASP A 342 34.16 -11.47 15.82
C ASP A 342 32.79 -10.86 15.78
N ASP A 343 32.03 -11.07 14.72
CA ASP A 343 30.65 -10.63 14.59
C ASP A 343 29.70 -11.45 15.46
N GLN A 344 30.01 -12.71 15.69
CA GLN A 344 29.18 -13.58 16.53
C GLN A 344 29.12 -13.09 17.97
N GLU A 345 30.25 -12.66 18.53
CA GLU A 345 30.27 -12.09 19.87
C GLU A 345 29.43 -10.82 19.96
N GLN A 346 29.56 -9.93 18.98
CA GLN A 346 28.75 -8.71 18.92
C GLN A 346 27.24 -9.04 18.81
N TRP A 347 26.92 -9.99 17.94
CA TRP A 347 25.54 -10.45 17.73
C TRP A 347 24.92 -10.98 19.02
N GLU A 348 25.66 -11.86 19.72
CA GLU A 348 25.20 -12.45 20.99
C GLU A 348 25.04 -11.36 22.04
N ASN A 349 25.95 -10.40 22.12
CA ASN A 349 25.89 -9.28 23.05
C ASN A 349 24.65 -8.41 22.80
N VAL A 350 24.35 -8.10 21.54
CA VAL A 350 23.21 -7.29 21.16
C VAL A 350 21.90 -8.04 21.44
N THR A 351 21.79 -9.29 21.03
CA THR A 351 20.57 -10.09 21.26
C THR A 351 20.33 -10.32 22.74
N ASN A 352 21.38 -10.61 23.52
CA ASN A 352 21.28 -10.76 24.97
C ASN A 352 20.81 -9.48 25.64
N LEU A 353 21.36 -8.33 25.23
CA LEU A 353 20.94 -7.02 25.76
C LEU A 353 19.45 -6.77 25.49
N LEU A 354 19.00 -7.02 24.26
CA LEU A 354 17.58 -6.86 23.91
C LEU A 354 16.71 -7.80 24.74
N ARG A 355 17.06 -9.08 24.83
CA ARG A 355 16.27 -10.07 25.55
C ARG A 355 16.20 -9.77 27.07
N GLN A 356 17.31 -9.34 27.66
CA GLN A 356 17.35 -8.97 29.08
C GLN A 356 16.41 -7.81 29.40
N GLN A 357 16.22 -6.91 28.45
CA GLN A 357 15.34 -5.75 28.63
C GLN A 357 13.91 -5.99 28.15
N GLY A 358 13.59 -7.20 27.72
CA GLY A 358 12.27 -7.57 27.20
C GLY A 358 11.98 -6.98 25.82
N GLN A 359 13.02 -6.58 25.12
CA GLN A 359 12.93 -6.01 23.77
C GLN A 359 12.96 -7.10 22.71
N ARG A 360 12.64 -6.75 21.48
CA ARG A 360 12.42 -7.70 20.38
C ARG A 360 13.53 -7.64 19.35
N VAL A 361 13.64 -8.71 18.57
CA VAL A 361 14.60 -8.85 17.48
C VAL A 361 13.83 -8.96 16.17
N LEU A 362 14.10 -8.07 15.22
CA LEU A 362 13.54 -8.11 13.87
C LEU A 362 14.64 -8.56 12.90
N LEU A 363 14.32 -9.51 12.03
CA LEU A 363 15.22 -9.98 10.98
C LEU A 363 14.88 -9.23 9.69
N VAL A 364 15.86 -8.55 9.09
CA VAL A 364 15.71 -7.94 7.77
C VAL A 364 16.26 -8.92 6.74
N HIS A 365 15.45 -9.24 5.75
CA HIS A 365 15.77 -10.27 4.77
C HIS A 365 15.45 -9.81 3.35
N THR A 366 16.37 -10.12 2.41
CA THR A 366 16.16 -9.84 0.99
C THR A 366 16.04 -11.16 0.21
N PRO A 367 15.45 -11.14 -0.99
CA PRO A 367 15.31 -12.36 -1.78
C PRO A 367 16.57 -12.77 -2.53
N HIS A 368 17.71 -12.17 -2.21
CA HIS A 368 18.97 -12.39 -2.90
C HIS A 368 19.78 -13.48 -2.21
N VAL A 369 20.27 -14.46 -2.97
CA VAL A 369 21.10 -15.56 -2.46
C VAL A 369 22.46 -15.49 -3.16
N PRO A 370 23.57 -15.33 -2.43
CA PRO A 370 24.90 -15.33 -3.05
C PRO A 370 25.16 -16.61 -3.84
N ILE A 371 25.70 -16.49 -5.04
CA ILE A 371 26.01 -17.64 -5.92
C ILE A 371 27.39 -18.13 -5.55
N ILE A 372 27.47 -18.89 -4.45
CA ILE A 372 28.69 -19.50 -3.95
C ILE A 372 28.39 -20.93 -3.50
N GLU A 373 29.30 -21.87 -3.80
CA GLU A 373 29.12 -23.27 -3.42
C GLU A 373 29.67 -23.55 -2.02
N THR A 374 30.70 -22.81 -1.63
CA THR A 374 31.36 -23.02 -0.32
C THR A 374 31.63 -21.68 0.37
N TYR A 375 31.49 -21.69 1.70
CA TYR A 375 31.83 -20.56 2.55
C TYR A 375 32.56 -21.11 3.79
N LYS A 376 33.73 -20.58 4.06
CA LYS A 376 34.60 -21.03 5.16
C LYS A 376 34.79 -22.55 5.16
N ASN A 377 35.09 -23.10 3.99
CA ASN A 377 35.35 -24.54 3.77
C ASN A 377 34.16 -25.45 4.08
N GLN A 378 32.95 -24.91 4.15
CA GLN A 378 31.71 -25.67 4.28
C GLN A 378 30.79 -25.38 3.10
N SER A 379 29.96 -26.34 2.77
CA SER A 379 28.94 -26.17 1.73
C SER A 379 28.02 -24.98 2.11
N TYR A 380 27.85 -24.02 1.18
CA TYR A 380 26.97 -22.89 1.40
C TYR A 380 25.55 -23.34 1.05
N TYR A 381 24.88 -23.84 2.06
CA TYR A 381 23.57 -24.51 1.93
C TYR A 381 22.51 -23.67 1.24
N PRO A 382 22.37 -22.34 1.50
CA PRO A 382 21.31 -21.57 0.83
C PRO A 382 21.39 -21.66 -0.70
N TYR A 383 22.57 -21.46 -1.28
CA TYR A 383 22.74 -21.54 -2.73
C TYR A 383 22.68 -22.99 -3.24
N VAL A 384 23.40 -23.89 -2.57
CA VAL A 384 23.47 -25.29 -3.04
C VAL A 384 22.08 -25.92 -3.07
N SER A 385 21.27 -25.69 -2.02
CA SER A 385 19.89 -26.20 -1.98
C SER A 385 18.99 -25.48 -2.97
N ALA A 386 19.12 -24.15 -3.09
CA ALA A 386 18.29 -23.38 -4.03
C ALA A 386 18.55 -23.80 -5.48
N ASN A 387 19.80 -24.03 -5.81
CA ASN A 387 20.20 -24.48 -7.15
C ASN A 387 19.72 -25.91 -7.44
N ARG A 388 19.91 -26.82 -6.49
CA ARG A 388 19.41 -28.20 -6.60
C ARG A 388 17.91 -28.27 -6.81
N ASP A 389 17.17 -27.47 -6.05
CA ASP A 389 15.71 -27.52 -6.02
C ASP A 389 15.06 -26.57 -7.03
N LYS A 390 15.87 -25.89 -7.86
CA LYS A 390 15.40 -24.96 -8.90
C LYS A 390 14.56 -23.82 -8.31
N ILE A 391 15.05 -23.22 -7.25
CA ILE A 391 14.34 -22.15 -6.50
C ILE A 391 14.71 -20.75 -7.02
N LEU A 392 15.81 -20.62 -7.74
CA LEU A 392 16.30 -19.32 -8.23
C LEU A 392 15.64 -18.97 -9.56
N MET A 393 15.36 -17.68 -9.78
CA MET A 393 14.84 -17.18 -11.05
C MET A 393 15.83 -17.47 -12.18
N GLY A 394 15.33 -17.84 -13.34
CA GLY A 394 16.14 -18.17 -14.49
C GLY A 394 15.43 -19.13 -15.43
N ASP A 395 16.18 -19.57 -16.46
CA ASP A 395 15.71 -20.62 -17.38
C ASP A 395 16.36 -21.97 -17.02
N GLU A 396 16.13 -22.99 -17.84
CA GLU A 396 16.66 -24.35 -17.63
C GLU A 396 18.20 -24.40 -17.61
N ARG A 397 18.84 -23.43 -18.22
CA ARG A 397 20.32 -23.43 -18.43
C ARG A 397 21.04 -22.38 -17.57
N HIS A 398 20.36 -21.29 -17.22
CA HIS A 398 21.00 -20.12 -16.60
C HIS A 398 20.20 -19.56 -15.45
N THR A 399 20.85 -19.31 -14.33
CA THR A 399 20.29 -18.56 -13.20
C THR A 399 20.45 -17.07 -13.46
N VAL A 400 19.44 -16.29 -13.13
CA VAL A 400 19.49 -14.82 -13.19
C VAL A 400 20.51 -14.33 -12.16
N HIS A 401 21.44 -13.47 -12.60
CA HIS A 401 22.36 -12.79 -11.71
C HIS A 401 21.89 -11.36 -11.48
N ALA A 402 21.71 -10.99 -10.24
CA ALA A 402 21.24 -9.68 -9.82
C ALA A 402 22.22 -9.05 -8.83
N THR A 403 22.16 -7.73 -8.73
CA THR A 403 22.97 -6.95 -7.78
C THR A 403 22.03 -6.29 -6.77
N PRO A 404 22.06 -6.70 -5.49
CA PRO A 404 21.25 -6.02 -4.48
C PRO A 404 21.75 -4.60 -4.20
N LEU A 405 20.86 -3.79 -3.63
CA LEU A 405 21.21 -2.46 -3.16
C LEU A 405 22.16 -2.56 -1.96
N ASP A 406 23.14 -1.67 -1.88
CA ASP A 406 24.06 -1.56 -0.75
C ASP A 406 24.97 -2.78 -0.53
N THR A 407 25.23 -3.56 -1.57
CA THR A 407 26.20 -4.62 -1.43
C THR A 407 27.61 -4.07 -1.60
N THR A 408 28.50 -4.46 -0.69
CA THR A 408 29.94 -4.16 -0.75
C THR A 408 30.74 -5.39 -1.21
N ALA A 409 30.12 -6.56 -1.17
CA ALA A 409 30.75 -7.80 -1.59
C ALA A 409 30.83 -7.89 -3.11
N ASN A 410 31.97 -8.28 -3.63
CA ASN A 410 32.13 -8.54 -5.06
C ASN A 410 31.62 -9.95 -5.38
N LEU A 411 30.30 -10.12 -5.16
CA LEU A 411 29.63 -11.41 -5.33
C LEU A 411 28.49 -11.26 -6.34
N SER A 412 28.20 -12.36 -7.03
CA SER A 412 26.98 -12.48 -7.82
C SER A 412 25.86 -13.06 -6.94
N TYR A 413 24.64 -12.62 -7.16
CA TYR A 413 23.49 -13.08 -6.39
C TYR A 413 22.43 -13.65 -7.33
N GLY A 414 21.82 -14.76 -6.93
CA GLY A 414 20.57 -15.23 -7.51
C GLY A 414 19.39 -14.59 -6.78
N VAL A 415 18.24 -14.60 -7.40
CA VAL A 415 16.99 -14.11 -6.80
C VAL A 415 16.03 -15.29 -6.64
N VAL A 416 15.48 -15.48 -5.45
CA VAL A 416 14.54 -16.59 -5.23
C VAL A 416 13.28 -16.40 -6.07
N ASP A 417 12.82 -17.48 -6.68
CA ASP A 417 11.56 -17.50 -7.43
C ASP A 417 10.43 -17.87 -6.47
N VAL A 418 9.77 -16.85 -5.94
CA VAL A 418 8.69 -17.02 -4.96
C VAL A 418 7.47 -17.71 -5.56
N PHE A 419 7.39 -17.81 -6.89
CA PHE A 419 6.31 -18.51 -7.59
C PHE A 419 6.63 -20.00 -7.79
N SER A 420 7.87 -20.42 -7.52
CA SER A 420 8.29 -21.81 -7.62
C SER A 420 7.53 -22.67 -6.61
N LYS A 421 7.10 -23.85 -7.04
CA LYS A 421 6.42 -24.82 -6.15
C LYS A 421 7.32 -25.29 -5.01
N GLY A 422 8.63 -25.31 -5.22
CA GLY A 422 9.60 -25.69 -4.20
C GLY A 422 9.93 -24.62 -3.17
N TYR A 423 9.59 -23.37 -3.47
CA TYR A 423 9.99 -22.25 -2.62
C TYR A 423 9.48 -22.36 -1.17
N PRO A 424 8.21 -22.74 -0.89
CA PRO A 424 7.77 -22.83 0.51
C PRO A 424 8.56 -23.81 1.35
N SER A 425 8.93 -24.97 0.80
CA SER A 425 9.73 -25.97 1.52
C SER A 425 11.15 -25.48 1.77
N TRP A 426 11.77 -24.89 0.75
CA TRP A 426 13.10 -24.31 0.87
C TRP A 426 13.12 -23.18 1.91
N ALA A 427 12.13 -22.29 1.84
CA ALA A 427 12.01 -21.16 2.79
C ALA A 427 11.81 -21.67 4.22
N THR A 428 10.99 -22.69 4.43
CA THR A 428 10.76 -23.28 5.77
C THR A 428 12.09 -23.76 6.38
N GLU A 429 12.89 -24.48 5.60
CA GLU A 429 14.18 -25.00 6.05
C GLU A 429 15.12 -23.84 6.44
N HIS A 430 15.18 -22.79 5.64
CA HIS A 430 16.06 -21.65 5.90
C HIS A 430 15.62 -20.81 7.09
N TYR A 431 14.32 -20.55 7.23
CA TYR A 431 13.82 -19.77 8.37
C TYR A 431 13.91 -20.56 9.66
N LYS A 432 13.79 -21.91 9.58
CA LYS A 432 14.02 -22.77 10.73
C LYS A 432 15.45 -22.63 11.26
N ARG A 433 16.45 -22.71 10.35
CA ARG A 433 17.86 -22.50 10.71
C ARG A 433 18.09 -21.12 11.31
N ALA A 434 17.56 -20.08 10.69
CA ALA A 434 17.70 -18.70 11.18
C ALA A 434 17.07 -18.53 12.56
N PHE A 435 15.90 -19.13 12.79
CA PHE A 435 15.20 -19.07 14.08
C PHE A 435 15.98 -19.78 15.19
N GLU A 436 16.55 -20.95 14.87
CA GLU A 436 17.37 -21.70 15.83
C GLU A 436 18.61 -20.91 16.26
N GLU A 437 19.15 -20.09 15.35
CA GLU A 437 20.32 -19.27 15.66
C GLU A 437 19.98 -17.99 16.45
N THR A 438 18.84 -17.34 16.16
CA THR A 438 18.57 -15.98 16.65
C THR A 438 17.23 -15.77 17.34
N SER A 439 16.28 -16.68 17.20
CA SER A 439 14.93 -16.56 17.84
C SER A 439 14.26 -15.19 17.54
N PHE A 440 14.16 -14.83 16.30
CA PHE A 440 13.59 -13.53 15.88
C PHE A 440 12.08 -13.44 16.19
N ASP A 441 11.60 -12.22 16.40
CA ASP A 441 10.20 -11.91 16.71
C ASP A 441 9.42 -11.38 15.50
N GLY A 442 10.11 -11.04 14.44
CA GLY A 442 9.48 -10.58 13.20
C GLY A 442 10.47 -10.55 12.04
N ILE A 443 9.93 -10.40 10.85
CA ILE A 443 10.72 -10.37 9.61
C ILE A 443 10.28 -9.16 8.78
N LEU A 444 11.26 -8.37 8.36
CA LEU A 444 11.08 -7.26 7.42
C LEU A 444 11.68 -7.68 6.08
N LEU A 445 10.85 -7.81 5.07
CA LEU A 445 11.27 -8.22 3.73
C LEU A 445 11.65 -6.98 2.91
N ASP A 446 12.95 -6.84 2.66
CA ASP A 446 13.52 -5.70 1.95
C ASP A 446 13.89 -6.10 0.52
N GLN A 447 13.93 -5.13 -0.37
CA GLN A 447 14.38 -5.27 -1.76
C GLN A 447 13.62 -6.32 -2.59
N ASN A 448 12.41 -6.64 -2.19
CA ASN A 448 11.59 -7.67 -2.85
C ASN A 448 10.69 -7.11 -3.94
N THR A 449 11.21 -6.14 -4.70
CA THR A 449 10.60 -5.62 -5.94
C THR A 449 10.90 -6.39 -7.23
N PRO A 450 11.67 -7.46 -7.38
CA PRO A 450 12.99 -7.83 -6.85
C PRO A 450 14.10 -6.94 -7.42
N VAL A 451 14.96 -6.47 -6.56
CA VAL A 451 15.96 -5.46 -6.92
C VAL A 451 17.09 -6.06 -7.74
N ASP A 452 17.47 -5.36 -8.80
CA ASP A 452 18.72 -5.58 -9.54
C ASP A 452 19.32 -4.22 -9.88
N MET A 453 20.40 -3.86 -9.21
CA MET A 453 21.08 -2.58 -9.40
C MET A 453 22.13 -2.62 -10.51
N SER A 454 22.34 -3.79 -11.14
CA SER A 454 23.22 -3.86 -12.32
C SER A 454 22.60 -3.03 -13.44
N ARG A 455 23.41 -2.24 -14.13
CA ARG A 455 22.92 -1.48 -15.27
C ARG A 455 22.64 -2.45 -16.41
N PRO A 456 21.47 -2.42 -17.03
CA PRO A 456 21.29 -3.17 -18.26
C PRO A 456 22.17 -2.53 -19.33
N GLU A 457 23.25 -3.20 -19.70
CA GLU A 457 24.11 -2.71 -20.75
C GLU A 457 23.40 -2.94 -22.11
N PRO A 458 23.50 -1.98 -23.02
CA PRO A 458 22.91 -2.18 -24.34
C PRO A 458 23.52 -3.40 -25.00
N LEU A 459 22.68 -4.22 -25.60
CA LEU A 459 23.06 -5.49 -26.24
C LEU A 459 24.19 -5.39 -27.28
N ASN A 460 24.51 -4.17 -27.72
CA ASN A 460 25.44 -3.94 -28.83
C ASN A 460 26.90 -3.77 -28.40
N GLU A 461 27.21 -3.75 -27.09
CA GLU A 461 28.56 -3.46 -26.61
C GLU A 461 29.42 -4.70 -26.32
N TYR A 462 28.84 -5.90 -26.31
CA TYR A 462 29.60 -7.11 -26.01
C TYR A 462 29.55 -8.11 -27.17
N LYS A 463 30.71 -8.44 -27.69
CA LYS A 463 30.84 -9.53 -28.67
C LYS A 463 30.63 -10.90 -28.03
N ASP A 464 30.97 -11.03 -26.75
CA ASP A 464 30.73 -12.23 -25.95
C ASP A 464 30.35 -11.80 -24.52
N PRO A 465 29.10 -11.60 -24.26
CA PRO A 465 28.68 -11.24 -22.89
C PRO A 465 28.89 -12.41 -21.93
N PRO A 466 29.21 -12.12 -20.67
CA PRO A 466 29.27 -13.17 -19.67
C PRO A 466 27.94 -13.95 -19.68
N PRO A 467 28.00 -15.28 -19.61
CA PRO A 467 26.79 -16.09 -19.79
C PRO A 467 25.71 -15.91 -18.72
N TYR A 468 25.90 -15.02 -17.77
CA TYR A 468 25.11 -14.95 -16.55
C TYR A 468 24.41 -13.60 -16.32
N ARG A 469 24.66 -12.58 -17.14
CA ARG A 469 23.94 -11.32 -16.99
C ARG A 469 22.56 -11.40 -17.60
N THR A 470 21.57 -10.91 -16.86
CA THR A 470 20.20 -10.83 -17.32
C THR A 470 20.15 -9.93 -18.57
N ARG A 471 19.97 -10.53 -19.72
CA ARG A 471 19.73 -9.78 -20.94
C ARG A 471 18.23 -9.57 -21.07
N CYS A 472 17.83 -8.34 -20.92
CA CYS A 472 16.46 -7.99 -21.23
C CYS A 472 16.32 -7.93 -22.75
N SER A 473 15.31 -8.61 -23.25
CA SER A 473 15.04 -8.72 -24.68
C SER A 473 14.75 -7.34 -25.28
N ASN A 474 15.25 -7.07 -26.49
CA ASN A 474 14.95 -5.85 -27.23
C ASN A 474 13.49 -5.74 -27.69
N ASP A 475 12.73 -6.83 -27.63
CA ASP A 475 11.30 -6.81 -28.00
C ASP A 475 10.50 -5.88 -27.09
N THR A 476 10.99 -5.62 -25.89
CA THR A 476 10.39 -4.67 -24.97
C THR A 476 10.53 -3.23 -25.46
N ALA A 477 11.41 -2.94 -26.42
CA ALA A 477 11.52 -1.62 -27.04
C ALA A 477 10.25 -1.23 -27.81
N ASN A 478 9.42 -2.22 -28.17
CA ASN A 478 8.18 -2.00 -28.93
C ASN A 478 6.94 -1.88 -28.05
N ILE A 479 7.08 -1.86 -26.74
CA ILE A 479 5.95 -1.69 -25.83
C ILE A 479 5.38 -0.28 -25.97
N PRO A 480 4.05 -0.11 -25.92
CA PRO A 480 3.39 1.13 -26.32
C PRO A 480 3.58 2.34 -25.40
N PHE A 481 4.37 2.23 -24.37
CA PHE A 481 4.59 3.32 -23.40
C PHE A 481 5.79 4.16 -23.82
N VAL A 482 5.62 4.93 -24.88
CA VAL A 482 6.67 5.75 -25.50
C VAL A 482 7.32 6.71 -24.51
N ASP A 483 6.53 7.25 -23.59
CA ASP A 483 7.01 8.20 -22.59
C ASP A 483 7.90 7.56 -21.52
N PHE A 484 7.98 6.24 -21.49
CA PHE A 484 8.74 5.54 -20.45
C PHE A 484 10.05 4.98 -20.94
N GLY A 485 10.25 4.82 -22.24
CA GLY A 485 11.45 4.20 -22.79
C GLY A 485 11.69 2.78 -22.26
N PRO A 486 12.41 1.95 -22.96
CA PRO A 486 12.68 0.58 -22.48
C PRO A 486 13.47 0.56 -21.15
N GLU A 487 14.26 1.59 -20.86
CA GLU A 487 15.02 1.71 -19.61
C GLU A 487 14.14 1.64 -18.35
N LEU A 488 12.92 2.15 -18.43
CA LEU A 488 12.04 2.20 -17.26
C LEU A 488 11.53 0.84 -16.82
N LEU A 489 11.36 -0.09 -17.74
CA LEU A 489 10.89 -1.44 -17.38
C LEU A 489 11.96 -2.28 -16.70
N PHE A 490 13.24 -1.96 -16.95
CA PHE A 490 14.36 -2.77 -16.45
C PHE A 490 15.18 -2.09 -15.36
N LYS A 491 14.93 -0.81 -15.13
CA LYS A 491 15.72 -0.02 -14.18
C LYS A 491 15.50 -0.53 -12.76
N ASN A 492 16.58 -0.93 -12.12
CA ASN A 492 16.62 -1.35 -10.71
C ASN A 492 15.80 -2.62 -10.40
N THR A 493 15.52 -3.44 -11.42
CA THR A 493 14.75 -4.68 -11.23
C THR A 493 15.16 -5.73 -12.27
N VAL A 494 14.76 -6.97 -12.05
CA VAL A 494 14.98 -8.07 -13.01
C VAL A 494 14.18 -7.83 -14.29
N CYS A 495 14.55 -8.51 -15.37
CA CYS A 495 13.88 -8.36 -16.66
C CYS A 495 12.43 -8.84 -16.63
N MET A 496 11.55 -8.07 -17.28
CA MET A 496 10.12 -8.38 -17.33
C MET A 496 9.78 -9.57 -18.24
N ASP A 497 10.66 -9.89 -19.20
CA ASP A 497 10.44 -10.98 -20.14
C ASP A 497 10.94 -12.34 -19.65
N LEU A 498 11.37 -12.45 -18.39
CA LEU A 498 11.72 -13.73 -17.78
C LEU A 498 10.51 -14.66 -17.73
N GLU A 499 10.75 -15.93 -18.03
CA GLU A 499 9.76 -16.98 -17.86
C GLU A 499 10.01 -17.72 -16.55
N HIS A 500 8.99 -17.95 -15.76
CA HIS A 500 9.12 -18.74 -14.53
C HIS A 500 9.05 -20.23 -14.85
N LEU A 501 10.00 -21.00 -14.32
CA LEU A 501 10.23 -22.40 -14.70
C LEU A 501 9.05 -23.34 -14.48
N ASN A 502 8.14 -23.02 -13.57
CA ASN A 502 7.08 -23.94 -13.21
C ASN A 502 5.70 -23.46 -13.70
N SER A 503 5.68 -22.85 -14.86
CA SER A 503 4.45 -22.45 -15.57
C SER A 503 3.59 -21.42 -14.83
N ALA A 504 4.23 -20.59 -13.98
CA ALA A 504 3.52 -19.48 -13.35
C ALA A 504 3.25 -18.36 -14.37
N GLY A 505 3.94 -18.39 -15.51
CA GLY A 505 3.78 -17.43 -16.60
C GLY A 505 4.97 -16.47 -16.70
N PRO A 506 4.92 -15.53 -17.64
CA PRO A 506 5.99 -14.57 -17.81
C PRO A 506 6.00 -13.58 -16.65
N HIS A 507 7.18 -13.08 -16.32
CA HIS A 507 7.38 -12.15 -15.21
C HIS A 507 6.55 -10.87 -15.39
N TYR A 508 6.28 -10.43 -16.61
CA TYR A 508 5.40 -9.30 -16.90
C TYR A 508 4.09 -9.35 -16.11
N SER A 509 3.46 -10.52 -16.08
CA SER A 509 2.14 -10.66 -15.45
C SER A 509 2.22 -10.89 -13.94
N LEU A 510 3.43 -11.16 -13.42
CA LEU A 510 3.64 -11.55 -12.02
C LEU A 510 4.45 -10.52 -11.22
N HIS A 511 5.16 -9.62 -11.91
CA HIS A 511 6.14 -8.72 -11.30
C HIS A 511 5.58 -7.98 -10.08
N ASN A 512 4.43 -7.35 -10.24
CA ASN A 512 3.86 -6.51 -9.16
C ASN A 512 3.38 -7.34 -7.97
N THR A 513 3.21 -8.65 -8.14
CA THR A 513 2.78 -9.55 -7.06
C THR A 513 3.95 -10.29 -6.39
N TYR A 514 5.19 -10.05 -6.82
CA TYR A 514 6.35 -10.75 -6.26
C TYR A 514 6.44 -10.57 -4.74
N GLY A 515 6.36 -9.33 -4.27
CA GLY A 515 6.42 -9.02 -2.84
C GLY A 515 5.26 -9.62 -2.05
N LEU A 516 4.07 -9.64 -2.64
CA LEU A 516 2.90 -10.30 -2.03
C LEU A 516 3.16 -11.80 -1.85
N ARG A 517 3.63 -12.47 -2.89
CA ARG A 517 3.95 -13.91 -2.81
C ARG A 517 5.07 -14.18 -1.81
N HIS A 518 6.05 -13.28 -1.74
CA HIS A 518 7.14 -13.40 -0.78
C HIS A 518 6.63 -13.34 0.66
N ILE A 519 5.87 -12.29 1.03
CA ILE A 519 5.36 -12.16 2.40
C ILE A 519 4.36 -13.28 2.72
N GLN A 520 3.54 -13.69 1.78
CA GLN A 520 2.60 -14.79 1.94
C GLN A 520 3.34 -16.09 2.31
N ALA A 521 4.39 -16.43 1.57
CA ALA A 521 5.18 -17.63 1.82
C ALA A 521 5.92 -17.55 3.16
N VAL A 522 6.57 -16.41 3.43
CA VAL A 522 7.32 -16.21 4.68
C VAL A 522 6.41 -16.30 5.91
N THR A 523 5.24 -15.71 5.84
CA THR A 523 4.27 -15.75 6.95
C THR A 523 3.79 -17.18 7.20
N ARG A 524 3.50 -17.94 6.13
CA ARG A 524 3.07 -19.34 6.23
C ARG A 524 4.18 -20.23 6.76
N THR A 525 5.40 -20.08 6.25
CA THR A 525 6.54 -20.90 6.69
C THR A 525 6.93 -20.60 8.15
N SER A 526 6.85 -19.33 8.56
CA SER A 526 7.16 -18.95 9.95
C SER A 526 6.19 -19.55 10.95
N ALA A 527 4.93 -19.73 10.56
CA ALA A 527 3.95 -20.43 11.39
C ALA A 527 4.35 -21.88 11.68
N ASN A 528 5.00 -22.54 10.71
CA ASN A 528 5.45 -23.92 10.86
C ASN A 528 6.76 -24.04 11.63
N VAL A 529 7.55 -22.98 11.67
CA VAL A 529 8.88 -22.99 12.30
C VAL A 529 8.81 -22.65 13.78
N THR A 530 7.93 -21.73 14.15
CA THR A 530 7.84 -21.23 15.53
C THR A 530 6.62 -21.82 16.23
N GLU A 531 6.83 -22.99 16.83
CA GLU A 531 5.75 -23.64 17.60
C GLU A 531 5.12 -22.67 18.61
N GLY A 532 3.84 -22.46 18.48
CA GLY A 532 3.00 -21.91 19.54
C GLY A 532 2.62 -20.45 19.46
N SER A 533 3.20 -19.58 18.61
CA SER A 533 2.86 -18.17 18.76
C SER A 533 2.98 -17.34 17.47
N PHE A 534 2.25 -17.77 16.48
CA PHE A 534 2.19 -17.09 15.19
C PHE A 534 1.70 -15.63 15.30
N ARG A 535 0.77 -15.35 16.21
CA ARG A 535 0.20 -14.00 16.37
C ARG A 535 1.15 -12.98 16.98
N GLN A 536 2.20 -13.44 17.61
CA GLN A 536 3.18 -12.55 18.25
C GLN A 536 4.26 -12.06 17.29
N LYS A 537 4.33 -12.63 16.10
CA LYS A 537 5.34 -12.23 15.09
C LYS A 537 4.85 -11.06 14.29
N PHE A 538 5.76 -10.15 13.98
CA PHE A 538 5.48 -9.01 13.12
C PHE A 538 6.14 -9.22 11.74
N PHE A 539 5.37 -8.98 10.69
CA PHE A 539 5.84 -9.10 9.32
C PHE A 539 5.54 -7.82 8.57
N ALA A 540 6.50 -7.38 7.76
CA ALA A 540 6.28 -6.27 6.83
C ALA A 540 7.09 -6.50 5.57
N SER A 541 6.62 -5.94 4.47
CA SER A 541 7.23 -6.11 3.15
C SER A 541 7.45 -4.73 2.54
N MET A 542 8.61 -4.55 1.90
CA MET A 542 8.89 -3.34 1.14
C MET A 542 7.98 -3.25 -0.07
N SER A 543 7.82 -4.35 -0.81
CA SER A 543 6.95 -4.42 -1.98
C SER A 543 5.59 -4.99 -1.57
N THR A 544 4.53 -4.23 -1.83
CA THR A 544 3.17 -4.65 -1.48
C THR A 544 2.25 -4.59 -2.70
N HIS A 545 1.14 -5.30 -2.59
CA HIS A 545 0.10 -5.38 -3.62
C HIS A 545 -1.24 -5.64 -2.92
N THR A 546 -2.32 -5.72 -3.69
CA THR A 546 -3.62 -6.15 -3.18
C THR A 546 -3.45 -7.42 -2.34
N ARG A 547 -4.04 -7.46 -1.15
CA ARG A 547 -3.99 -8.56 -0.16
C ARG A 547 -2.73 -8.60 0.71
N SER A 548 -1.72 -7.79 0.44
CA SER A 548 -0.52 -7.79 1.30
C SER A 548 -0.85 -7.52 2.77
N GLY A 549 -1.86 -6.68 3.03
CA GLY A 549 -2.28 -6.35 4.39
C GLY A 549 -2.73 -7.54 5.23
N VAL A 550 -3.19 -8.62 4.58
CA VAL A 550 -3.59 -9.87 5.25
C VAL A 550 -2.39 -10.53 5.94
N TYR A 551 -1.21 -10.36 5.38
CA TYR A 551 0.01 -11.02 5.85
C TYR A 551 0.88 -10.12 6.71
N GLY A 552 0.83 -8.81 6.53
CA GLY A 552 1.65 -7.90 7.32
C GLY A 552 1.56 -6.46 6.87
N GLY A 553 2.55 -5.66 7.27
CA GLY A 553 2.62 -4.24 6.99
C GLY A 553 3.47 -3.90 5.77
N HIS A 554 3.61 -2.60 5.52
CA HIS A 554 4.47 -2.05 4.48
C HIS A 554 5.70 -1.39 5.14
N PHE A 555 6.87 -1.87 4.79
CA PHE A 555 8.15 -1.38 5.29
C PHE A 555 8.71 -0.38 4.26
N GLY A 556 8.47 0.91 4.50
CA GLY A 556 8.78 1.96 3.53
C GLY A 556 10.24 2.39 3.58
N SER A 557 11.09 1.78 2.77
CA SER A 557 12.46 2.21 2.56
C SER A 557 12.58 2.97 1.23
N GLY A 558 13.69 3.68 1.00
CA GLY A 558 13.92 4.40 -0.24
C GLY A 558 13.46 5.85 -0.25
N TYR A 559 13.15 6.42 0.92
CA TYR A 559 12.80 7.84 1.04
C TYR A 559 14.09 8.65 1.22
N SER A 560 14.26 9.70 0.41
CA SER A 560 15.36 10.67 0.60
C SER A 560 15.00 11.65 1.70
N ALA A 561 16.02 12.22 2.35
CA ALA A 561 15.86 13.19 3.46
C ALA A 561 15.47 14.57 2.91
N THR A 562 14.24 14.69 2.41
CA THR A 562 13.70 15.95 1.83
C THR A 562 12.27 16.19 2.32
N TRP A 563 11.86 17.46 2.30
CA TRP A 563 10.47 17.82 2.64
C TRP A 563 9.46 17.22 1.69
N THR A 564 9.79 17.11 0.40
CA THR A 564 8.94 16.48 -0.60
C THR A 564 8.68 15.01 -0.22
N MET A 565 9.72 14.30 0.22
CA MET A 565 9.58 12.89 0.62
C MET A 565 8.78 12.74 1.92
N LEU A 566 8.91 13.68 2.85
CA LEU A 566 8.07 13.72 4.06
C LEU A 566 6.59 13.85 3.67
N GLN A 567 6.29 14.78 2.76
CA GLN A 567 4.92 14.98 2.25
C GLN A 567 4.40 13.73 1.55
N SER A 568 5.22 13.11 0.70
CA SER A 568 4.84 11.85 0.02
C SER A 568 4.60 10.72 1.04
N SER A 569 5.39 10.65 2.10
CA SER A 569 5.22 9.62 3.14
C SER A 569 3.87 9.78 3.86
N LEU A 570 3.40 11.02 4.06
CA LEU A 570 2.07 11.26 4.62
C LEU A 570 0.97 10.77 3.65
N VAL A 571 1.12 11.04 2.36
CA VAL A 571 0.17 10.54 1.35
C VAL A 571 0.15 9.01 1.36
N HIS A 572 1.33 8.36 1.36
CA HIS A 572 1.43 6.90 1.38
C HIS A 572 0.80 6.30 2.64
N MET A 573 0.99 6.96 3.78
CA MET A 573 0.42 6.51 5.06
C MET A 573 -1.12 6.46 4.98
N LEU A 574 -1.74 7.48 4.40
CA LEU A 574 -3.19 7.52 4.23
C LEU A 574 -3.67 6.56 3.13
N GLU A 575 -2.92 6.46 2.03
CA GLU A 575 -3.25 5.53 0.94
C GLU A 575 -3.20 4.08 1.39
N MET A 576 -2.25 3.70 2.25
CA MET A 576 -2.15 2.31 2.73
C MET A 576 -3.41 1.89 3.47
N SER A 577 -4.05 2.80 4.21
CA SER A 577 -5.36 2.52 4.81
C SER A 577 -6.43 2.24 3.75
N LEU A 578 -6.39 2.96 2.62
CA LEU A 578 -7.33 2.70 1.51
C LEU A 578 -7.14 1.30 0.94
N TYR A 579 -5.93 0.77 0.99
CA TYR A 579 -5.59 -0.53 0.38
C TYR A 579 -5.72 -1.70 1.36
N GLY A 580 -6.15 -1.45 2.59
CA GLY A 580 -6.28 -2.49 3.59
C GLY A 580 -4.95 -2.94 4.19
N VAL A 581 -3.97 -2.05 4.23
CA VAL A 581 -2.68 -2.27 4.90
C VAL A 581 -2.68 -1.46 6.19
N ALA A 582 -2.76 -2.13 7.33
CA ALA A 582 -2.92 -1.46 8.62
C ALA A 582 -1.62 -0.84 9.14
N MET A 583 -0.49 -1.49 8.90
CA MET A 583 0.82 -1.06 9.38
C MET A 583 1.67 -0.50 8.24
N TYR A 584 1.91 0.79 8.26
CA TYR A 584 2.79 1.46 7.30
C TYR A 584 3.73 2.38 8.03
N GLY A 585 5.01 2.35 7.65
CA GLY A 585 6.00 3.33 8.09
C GLY A 585 6.96 3.69 6.97
N SER A 586 7.34 4.95 6.91
CA SER A 586 8.50 5.40 6.14
C SER A 586 9.70 5.50 7.09
N ALA A 587 10.91 5.24 6.58
CA ALA A 587 12.14 5.40 7.37
C ALA A 587 12.21 6.84 7.89
N VAL A 588 12.22 7.02 9.22
CA VAL A 588 12.21 8.33 9.84
C VAL A 588 13.47 9.11 9.44
N CYS A 589 13.30 10.35 9.00
CA CYS A 589 14.36 11.24 8.49
C CYS A 589 14.92 10.80 7.14
N GLY A 590 14.27 9.83 6.49
CA GLY A 590 14.71 9.25 5.22
C GLY A 590 15.74 8.16 5.41
N SER A 591 15.92 7.34 4.38
CA SER A 591 16.93 6.26 4.36
C SER A 591 18.26 6.73 3.77
N GLU A 592 18.28 7.87 3.09
CA GLU A 592 19.50 8.47 2.50
C GLU A 592 19.43 9.98 2.54
N GLY A 593 20.58 10.63 2.43
CA GLY A 593 20.75 12.07 2.50
C GLY A 593 20.89 12.56 3.93
N ASP A 594 21.31 13.80 4.10
CA ASP A 594 21.54 14.43 5.42
C ASP A 594 20.34 15.33 5.77
N PRO A 595 19.48 14.92 6.69
CA PRO A 595 18.32 15.72 7.04
C PRO A 595 18.74 16.93 7.90
N SER A 596 18.09 18.07 7.69
CA SER A 596 18.20 19.19 8.62
C SER A 596 17.53 18.82 9.95
N TYR A 597 17.89 19.55 11.00
CA TYR A 597 17.23 19.41 12.31
C TYR A 597 15.72 19.57 12.20
N ASP A 598 15.27 20.61 11.49
CA ASP A 598 13.83 20.88 11.32
C ASP A 598 13.12 19.71 10.62
N LEU A 599 13.65 19.24 9.49
CA LEU A 599 13.06 18.13 8.74
C LEU A 599 13.00 16.85 9.58
N CYS A 600 14.11 16.51 10.24
CA CYS A 600 14.18 15.26 11.02
C CYS A 600 13.24 15.32 12.23
N SER A 601 13.18 16.48 12.93
CA SER A 601 12.25 16.69 14.04
C SER A 601 10.80 16.45 13.60
N ARG A 602 10.42 17.04 12.45
CA ARG A 602 9.05 16.91 11.95
C ARG A 602 8.75 15.49 11.45
N TRP A 603 9.76 14.80 10.94
CA TRP A 603 9.59 13.40 10.54
C TRP A 603 9.35 12.49 11.76
N TYR A 604 10.11 12.70 12.85
CA TYR A 604 9.87 11.99 14.12
C TYR A 604 8.45 12.26 14.62
N GLN A 605 8.02 13.51 14.54
CA GLN A 605 6.70 13.95 14.99
C GLN A 605 5.57 13.26 14.20
N LEU A 606 5.67 13.27 12.88
CA LEU A 606 4.67 12.61 12.01
C LEU A 606 4.64 11.09 12.23
N SER A 607 5.82 10.47 12.26
CA SER A 607 5.92 9.00 12.38
C SER A 607 5.42 8.50 13.73
N ALA A 608 5.54 9.31 14.78
CA ALA A 608 5.03 8.96 16.10
C ALA A 608 3.52 8.75 16.12
N LEU A 609 2.80 9.37 15.17
CA LEU A 609 1.34 9.23 15.06
C LEU A 609 0.91 8.36 13.89
N GLY A 610 1.87 7.71 13.22
CA GLY A 610 1.60 6.68 12.21
C GLY A 610 1.55 5.29 12.83
N SER A 611 1.25 4.29 12.02
CA SER A 611 1.06 2.92 12.55
C SER A 611 2.38 2.18 12.81
N PHE A 612 3.43 2.43 12.00
CA PHE A 612 4.73 1.73 12.14
C PHE A 612 5.85 2.77 12.17
N MET A 613 6.58 2.85 13.29
CA MET A 613 7.63 3.86 13.49
C MET A 613 9.01 3.22 13.58
N PHE A 614 9.87 3.53 12.62
CA PHE A 614 11.23 2.97 12.60
C PHE A 614 12.21 3.94 11.95
N VAL A 615 13.48 3.84 12.34
CA VAL A 615 14.61 4.45 11.64
C VAL A 615 15.34 3.35 10.86
N SER A 616 15.78 3.67 9.65
CA SER A 616 16.57 2.74 8.82
C SER A 616 17.38 3.55 7.81
N ARG A 617 18.69 3.36 7.81
CA ARG A 617 19.59 4.10 6.91
C ARG A 617 20.36 3.14 6.01
N ARG A 618 20.61 3.58 4.80
CA ARG A 618 21.46 2.85 3.84
C ARG A 618 22.93 2.89 4.28
N ALA A 619 23.73 1.98 3.73
CA ALA A 619 25.15 1.90 4.01
C ALA A 619 25.84 3.24 3.77
N GLY A 620 26.71 3.63 4.69
CA GLY A 620 27.48 4.87 4.59
C GLY A 620 26.75 6.15 4.92
N GLN A 621 25.44 6.08 5.26
CA GLN A 621 24.67 7.26 5.61
C GLN A 621 24.81 7.59 7.10
N THR A 622 24.71 8.87 7.45
CA THR A 622 24.70 9.33 8.83
C THR A 622 23.54 8.71 9.60
N LEU A 623 23.79 8.17 10.80
CA LEU A 623 22.74 7.60 11.64
C LEU A 623 21.83 8.71 12.20
N VAL A 624 20.53 8.43 12.24
CA VAL A 624 19.51 9.41 12.64
C VAL A 624 18.72 8.98 13.88
N ASP A 625 19.15 7.93 14.56
CA ASP A 625 18.52 7.49 15.82
C ASP A 625 18.79 8.53 16.92
N PRO A 626 17.94 8.56 17.99
CA PRO A 626 18.06 9.60 19.01
C PRO A 626 19.32 9.54 19.87
N HIS A 627 20.05 8.42 19.86
CA HIS A 627 21.34 8.33 20.55
C HIS A 627 22.46 8.95 19.71
N SER A 628 22.46 8.67 18.40
CA SER A 628 23.50 9.13 17.46
C SER A 628 23.37 10.64 17.19
N LEU A 629 22.13 11.16 17.05
CA LEU A 629 21.87 12.59 16.87
C LEU A 629 21.50 13.23 18.22
N LYS A 630 22.49 13.58 19.01
CA LYS A 630 22.29 14.12 20.37
C LYS A 630 21.45 15.41 20.39
N TYR A 631 21.58 16.27 19.38
CA TYR A 631 20.81 17.50 19.29
C TYR A 631 19.32 17.25 19.04
N LEU A 632 18.97 16.05 18.58
CA LEU A 632 17.58 15.66 18.30
C LEU A 632 16.97 14.79 19.41
N GLN A 633 17.79 14.34 20.35
CA GLN A 633 17.39 13.31 21.34
C GLN A 633 16.16 13.71 22.15
N ASP A 634 16.10 14.95 22.63
CA ASP A 634 14.99 15.40 23.48
C ASP A 634 13.68 15.49 22.69
N VAL A 635 13.74 16.03 21.46
CA VAL A 635 12.57 16.13 20.57
C VAL A 635 12.06 14.75 20.22
N ALA A 636 12.96 13.85 19.82
CA ALA A 636 12.61 12.49 19.45
C ALA A 636 12.01 11.74 20.64
N ARG A 637 12.66 11.82 21.82
CA ARG A 637 12.17 11.17 23.05
C ARG A 637 10.76 11.64 23.39
N HIS A 638 10.51 12.95 23.33
CA HIS A 638 9.20 13.51 23.67
C HIS A 638 8.10 12.99 22.70
N ASN A 639 8.37 13.02 21.42
CA ASN A 639 7.39 12.55 20.41
C ASN A 639 7.15 11.04 20.51
N ILE A 640 8.20 10.25 20.78
CA ILE A 640 8.04 8.81 20.99
C ILE A 640 7.23 8.55 22.27
N GLN A 641 7.41 9.34 23.33
CA GLN A 641 6.62 9.23 24.55
C GLN A 641 5.13 9.54 24.30
N ILE A 642 4.83 10.53 23.46
CA ILE A 642 3.43 10.80 23.02
C ILE A 642 2.84 9.53 22.37
N ARG A 643 3.59 8.91 21.47
CA ARG A 643 3.17 7.64 20.84
C ARG A 643 2.86 6.56 21.88
N TYR A 644 3.76 6.36 22.85
CA TYR A 644 3.59 5.34 23.90
C TYR A 644 2.40 5.66 24.80
N THR A 645 2.07 6.94 25.01
CA THR A 645 0.86 7.36 25.73
C THR A 645 -0.41 6.89 25.02
N LEU A 646 -0.41 6.82 23.68
CA LEU A 646 -1.57 6.52 22.86
C LEU A 646 -1.63 5.04 22.40
N LEU A 647 -0.75 4.17 22.89
CA LEU A 647 -0.65 2.79 22.38
C LEU A 647 -1.97 2.01 22.49
N ASP A 648 -2.69 2.12 23.61
CA ASP A 648 -3.96 1.39 23.78
C ASP A 648 -5.01 1.89 22.78
N TYR A 649 -5.07 3.20 22.55
CA TYR A 649 -5.98 3.76 21.56
C TYR A 649 -5.61 3.30 20.14
N MET A 650 -4.33 3.37 19.79
CA MET A 650 -3.85 2.93 18.48
C MET A 650 -4.13 1.46 18.24
N HIS A 651 -3.82 0.60 19.23
CA HIS A 651 -4.02 -0.84 19.12
C HIS A 651 -5.51 -1.18 19.00
N THR A 652 -6.36 -0.47 19.74
CA THR A 652 -7.83 -0.61 19.64
C THR A 652 -8.32 -0.30 18.24
N GLN A 653 -7.84 0.80 17.64
CA GLN A 653 -8.25 1.19 16.28
C GLN A 653 -7.74 0.20 15.23
N LEU A 654 -6.55 -0.35 15.43
CA LEU A 654 -6.01 -1.38 14.55
C LEU A 654 -6.79 -2.70 14.69
N MET A 655 -7.22 -3.03 15.92
CA MET A 655 -8.10 -4.19 16.14
C MET A 655 -9.43 -4.01 15.40
N LEU A 656 -10.02 -2.81 15.45
CA LEU A 656 -11.24 -2.52 14.70
C LEU A 656 -11.03 -2.62 13.19
N PHE A 657 -9.88 -2.16 12.70
CA PHE A 657 -9.54 -2.30 11.27
C PHE A 657 -9.45 -3.78 10.88
N SER A 658 -8.79 -4.58 11.70
CA SER A 658 -8.65 -6.02 11.48
C SER A 658 -9.99 -6.76 11.57
N ALA A 659 -10.84 -6.38 12.50
CA ALA A 659 -12.12 -7.07 12.75
C ALA A 659 -13.23 -6.63 11.79
N THR A 660 -13.33 -5.33 11.52
CA THR A 660 -14.49 -4.76 10.83
C THR A 660 -14.15 -4.09 9.48
N GLY A 661 -12.87 -3.78 9.24
CA GLY A 661 -12.46 -3.00 8.07
C GLY A 661 -12.54 -1.50 8.27
N GLU A 662 -12.83 -1.02 9.48
CA GLU A 662 -12.87 0.42 9.80
C GLU A 662 -11.43 0.95 9.82
N PRO A 663 -11.00 1.85 8.91
CA PRO A 663 -9.59 2.24 8.85
C PRO A 663 -9.11 2.97 10.09
N PHE A 664 -7.88 2.67 10.53
CA PHE A 664 -7.25 3.38 11.66
C PHE A 664 -6.86 4.81 11.27
N LEU A 665 -5.97 4.94 10.30
CA LEU A 665 -5.57 6.26 9.79
C LEU A 665 -6.49 6.60 8.62
N ARG A 666 -7.09 7.76 8.67
CA ARG A 666 -8.09 8.11 7.66
C ARG A 666 -8.01 9.58 7.26
N PRO A 667 -8.21 9.88 5.97
CA PRO A 667 -8.33 11.28 5.54
C PRO A 667 -9.48 12.00 6.23
N VAL A 668 -9.41 13.34 6.29
CA VAL A 668 -10.46 14.14 6.94
C VAL A 668 -11.85 13.85 6.33
N PHE A 669 -11.94 13.66 5.01
CA PHE A 669 -13.23 13.42 4.35
C PHE A 669 -13.86 12.07 4.74
N PHE A 670 -13.12 11.14 5.33
CA PHE A 670 -13.71 9.89 5.84
C PHE A 670 -14.69 10.18 6.98
N GLU A 671 -14.38 11.17 7.82
CA GLU A 671 -15.25 11.58 8.92
C GLU A 671 -16.27 12.66 8.50
N PHE A 672 -15.96 13.43 7.47
CA PHE A 672 -16.79 14.53 6.98
C PHE A 672 -16.94 14.44 5.46
N PRO A 673 -17.63 13.40 4.95
CA PRO A 673 -17.64 13.13 3.50
C PRO A 673 -18.40 14.13 2.65
N THR A 674 -19.33 14.91 3.24
CA THR A 674 -20.06 15.94 2.51
C THR A 674 -19.34 17.29 2.50
N ASP A 675 -18.25 17.41 3.26
CA ASP A 675 -17.47 18.65 3.34
C ASP A 675 -16.51 18.74 2.17
N ARG A 676 -16.80 19.61 1.21
CA ARG A 676 -16.03 19.78 -0.02
C ARG A 676 -14.59 20.26 0.23
N THR A 677 -14.39 21.03 1.31
CA THR A 677 -13.03 21.44 1.69
C THR A 677 -12.22 20.24 2.14
N ALA A 678 -12.82 19.33 2.90
CA ALA A 678 -12.17 18.11 3.39
C ALA A 678 -11.66 17.23 2.24
N TRP A 679 -12.34 17.22 1.07
CA TRP A 679 -11.93 16.42 -0.09
C TRP A 679 -10.52 16.77 -0.59
N LYS A 680 -10.05 17.99 -0.33
CA LYS A 680 -8.77 18.52 -0.84
C LYS A 680 -7.64 18.44 0.19
N ILE A 681 -7.95 18.12 1.45
CA ILE A 681 -6.98 18.18 2.54
C ILE A 681 -6.08 16.93 2.52
N THR A 682 -4.78 17.15 2.40
CA THR A 682 -3.74 16.12 2.58
C THR A 682 -3.00 16.31 3.91
N SER A 683 -2.88 17.56 4.36
CA SER A 683 -2.01 17.95 5.49
C SER A 683 -2.62 17.66 6.87
N GLN A 684 -3.81 17.07 6.94
CA GLN A 684 -4.45 16.67 8.19
C GLN A 684 -5.08 15.30 8.02
N PHE A 685 -5.19 14.56 9.11
CA PHE A 685 -5.81 13.24 9.08
C PHE A 685 -6.38 12.89 10.46
N PHE A 686 -7.17 11.82 10.49
CA PHE A 686 -7.72 11.26 11.73
C PHE A 686 -7.02 9.95 12.09
N MET A 687 -6.70 9.79 13.37
CA MET A 687 -6.35 8.52 14.00
C MET A 687 -7.62 7.97 14.65
N GLY A 688 -8.26 7.01 14.01
CA GLY A 688 -9.60 6.60 14.43
C GLY A 688 -10.59 7.77 14.32
N PRO A 689 -11.75 7.68 14.97
CA PRO A 689 -12.76 8.75 14.91
C PRO A 689 -12.48 9.93 15.85
N ALA A 690 -11.61 9.76 16.85
CA ALA A 690 -11.51 10.69 17.99
C ALA A 690 -10.39 11.72 17.86
N LEU A 691 -9.30 11.41 17.18
CA LEU A 691 -8.09 12.25 17.19
C LEU A 691 -7.80 12.79 15.79
N MET A 692 -7.73 14.11 15.66
CA MET A 692 -7.31 14.79 14.42
C MET A 692 -5.88 15.30 14.58
N VAL A 693 -5.06 15.05 13.58
CA VAL A 693 -3.64 15.39 13.56
C VAL A 693 -3.39 16.42 12.44
N ALA A 694 -2.66 17.49 12.76
CA ALA A 694 -2.25 18.49 11.76
C ALA A 694 -0.72 18.63 11.83
N PRO A 695 0.05 17.74 11.17
CA PRO A 695 1.51 17.76 11.26
C PRO A 695 2.11 18.92 10.46
N VAL A 696 3.34 19.32 10.84
CA VAL A 696 4.15 20.24 10.04
C VAL A 696 4.84 19.44 8.95
N VAL A 697 4.61 19.82 7.70
CA VAL A 697 5.19 19.16 6.52
C VAL A 697 5.89 20.13 5.57
N THR A 698 6.15 21.36 6.05
CA THR A 698 6.87 22.40 5.29
C THR A 698 7.94 23.02 6.16
N PRO A 699 9.05 23.48 5.55
CA PRO A 699 10.16 24.02 6.34
C PRO A 699 9.82 25.34 7.00
N ASN A 700 10.52 25.63 8.09
CA ASN A 700 10.48 26.94 8.81
C ASN A 700 9.05 27.33 9.24
N THR A 701 8.25 26.33 9.66
CA THR A 701 6.84 26.54 10.01
C THR A 701 6.69 26.60 11.53
N SER A 702 6.26 27.76 12.03
CA SER A 702 5.98 27.98 13.44
C SER A 702 4.48 27.97 13.75
N LEU A 703 3.64 28.17 12.74
CA LEU A 703 2.18 28.12 12.87
C LEU A 703 1.60 27.24 11.77
N VAL A 704 0.72 26.30 12.14
CA VAL A 704 0.00 25.47 11.20
C VAL A 704 -1.40 26.05 11.01
N ASP A 705 -1.84 26.22 9.77
CA ASP A 705 -3.19 26.66 9.44
C ASP A 705 -4.12 25.44 9.45
N VAL A 706 -4.78 25.18 10.59
CA VAL A 706 -5.58 24.00 10.82
C VAL A 706 -7.02 24.25 10.37
N TYR A 707 -7.55 23.35 9.54
CA TYR A 707 -8.96 23.33 9.13
C TYR A 707 -9.74 22.47 10.14
N PHE A 708 -10.78 23.07 10.75
CA PHE A 708 -11.67 22.38 11.68
C PHE A 708 -13.02 22.12 10.97
N PRO A 709 -13.33 20.88 10.62
CA PRO A 709 -14.65 20.56 10.08
C PRO A 709 -15.77 20.90 11.09
N GLU A 710 -17.01 20.86 10.65
CA GLU A 710 -18.17 21.23 11.46
C GLU A 710 -18.43 20.25 12.60
N ASP A 711 -17.68 20.41 13.68
CA ASP A 711 -17.81 19.68 14.95
C ASP A 711 -17.06 20.45 16.03
N GLU A 712 -17.01 19.92 17.24
CA GLU A 712 -16.30 20.51 18.36
C GLU A 712 -14.99 19.79 18.57
N PHE A 713 -13.90 20.55 18.70
CA PHE A 713 -12.54 20.03 18.91
C PHE A 713 -11.88 20.70 20.10
N TYR A 714 -11.05 19.94 20.80
CA TYR A 714 -10.24 20.40 21.92
C TYR A 714 -8.78 20.04 21.67
N ASP A 715 -7.87 20.95 22.01
CA ASP A 715 -6.44 20.64 22.00
C ASP A 715 -6.19 19.47 22.95
N PHE A 716 -5.55 18.43 22.46
CA PHE A 716 -5.36 17.18 23.22
C PHE A 716 -4.51 17.39 24.48
N PHE A 717 -3.55 18.31 24.43
CA PHE A 717 -2.60 18.51 25.55
C PHE A 717 -3.09 19.55 26.56
N THR A 718 -3.62 20.66 26.07
CA THR A 718 -4.04 21.79 26.92
C THR A 718 -5.52 21.71 27.33
N ARG A 719 -6.31 20.86 26.67
CA ARG A 719 -7.78 20.74 26.82
C ARG A 719 -8.53 22.00 26.41
N ARG A 720 -7.86 22.94 25.74
CA ARG A 720 -8.46 24.16 25.26
C ARG A 720 -9.47 23.89 24.14
N HIS A 721 -10.67 24.46 24.27
CA HIS A 721 -11.67 24.42 23.21
C HIS A 721 -11.20 25.22 22.00
N MET A 722 -11.23 24.61 20.83
CA MET A 722 -10.82 25.23 19.56
C MET A 722 -12.03 25.93 18.97
N VAL A 723 -12.17 27.22 19.26
CA VAL A 723 -13.31 28.02 18.82
C VAL A 723 -13.06 28.55 17.41
N VAL A 724 -13.85 28.08 16.48
CA VAL A 724 -13.85 28.59 15.10
C VAL A 724 -14.99 29.59 14.97
N SER A 725 -14.67 30.82 14.59
CA SER A 725 -15.66 31.89 14.42
C SER A 725 -16.58 31.52 13.24
N MET A 726 -17.85 31.33 13.53
CA MET A 726 -18.86 30.91 12.55
C MET A 726 -19.56 32.07 11.83
N THR A 727 -19.06 33.29 11.98
CA THR A 727 -19.73 34.49 11.45
C THR A 727 -19.57 34.67 9.94
N ASP A 728 -18.72 33.85 9.30
CA ASP A 728 -18.49 33.94 7.87
C ASP A 728 -18.15 32.52 7.36
N GLY A 729 -19.00 31.93 6.59
CA GLY A 729 -18.89 30.53 6.14
C GLY A 729 -17.58 30.12 5.44
N SER A 730 -16.59 31.00 5.43
CA SER A 730 -15.30 30.77 4.77
C SER A 730 -14.15 30.45 5.74
N ASN A 731 -14.29 30.60 7.07
CA ASN A 731 -13.16 30.52 8.01
C ASN A 731 -13.30 29.45 9.10
N LYS A 732 -13.32 28.18 8.66
CA LYS A 732 -13.12 27.04 9.57
C LYS A 732 -11.61 26.79 9.81
N ARG A 733 -10.76 27.80 9.60
CA ARG A 733 -9.32 27.67 9.77
C ARG A 733 -8.82 28.50 10.94
N GLN A 734 -7.86 27.94 11.65
CA GLN A 734 -7.23 28.60 12.81
C GLN A 734 -5.72 28.32 12.79
N ALA A 735 -4.93 29.38 12.98
CA ALA A 735 -3.48 29.23 13.13
C ALA A 735 -3.18 28.67 14.52
N VAL A 736 -2.46 27.57 14.56
CA VAL A 736 -2.09 26.85 15.79
C VAL A 736 -0.58 26.80 15.90
N LEU A 737 -0.05 27.06 17.08
CA LEU A 737 1.40 27.00 17.33
C LEU A 737 1.92 25.59 17.06
N ALA A 738 2.97 25.49 16.27
CA ALA A 738 3.55 24.22 15.82
C ALA A 738 4.94 24.02 16.43
N SER A 739 4.96 23.48 17.64
CA SER A 739 6.21 23.12 18.32
C SER A 739 6.79 21.82 17.75
N GLU A 740 8.10 21.73 17.67
CA GLU A 740 8.76 20.46 17.32
C GLU A 740 8.64 19.41 18.44
N TYR A 741 8.34 19.85 19.66
CA TYR A 741 8.11 18.94 20.79
C TYR A 741 6.69 18.40 20.84
N GLN A 742 5.73 19.07 20.21
CA GLN A 742 4.32 18.75 20.41
C GLN A 742 3.55 19.00 19.12
N VAL A 743 3.11 17.93 18.50
CA VAL A 743 2.29 18.00 17.30
C VAL A 743 0.94 18.67 17.59
N ALA A 744 0.37 19.35 16.60
CA ALA A 744 -1.01 19.83 16.68
C ALA A 744 -1.95 18.63 16.64
N LEU A 745 -2.46 18.26 17.80
CA LEU A 745 -3.31 17.08 18.02
C LEU A 745 -4.58 17.51 18.75
N PHE A 746 -5.73 17.16 18.19
CA PHE A 746 -7.03 17.57 18.69
C PHE A 746 -7.92 16.37 18.95
N ILE A 747 -8.65 16.42 20.07
CA ILE A 747 -9.64 15.41 20.38
C ILE A 747 -11.03 15.95 20.06
N ARG A 748 -11.80 15.14 19.37
CA ARG A 748 -13.16 15.45 18.91
C ARG A 748 -14.16 15.20 20.03
N ALA A 749 -15.07 16.15 20.25
CA ALA A 749 -16.12 16.01 21.28
C ALA A 749 -16.99 14.79 21.01
N GLY A 750 -17.49 14.20 22.07
CA GLY A 750 -18.30 12.98 22.01
C GLY A 750 -17.46 11.71 22.04
N HIS A 751 -16.16 11.79 22.32
CA HIS A 751 -15.26 10.64 22.29
C HIS A 751 -14.51 10.43 23.60
N ILE A 752 -14.13 9.19 23.85
CA ILE A 752 -13.32 8.77 25.00
C ILE A 752 -12.06 8.09 24.44
N VAL A 753 -10.89 8.54 24.90
CA VAL A 753 -9.60 8.02 24.44
C VAL A 753 -8.85 7.45 25.65
N PRO A 754 -8.53 6.15 25.63
CA PRO A 754 -7.66 5.58 26.67
C PRO A 754 -6.22 6.03 26.47
N VAL A 755 -5.54 6.36 27.57
CA VAL A 755 -4.13 6.79 27.57
C VAL A 755 -3.40 6.13 28.74
N ARG A 756 -2.08 5.96 28.61
CA ARG A 756 -1.22 5.49 29.68
C ARG A 756 -0.01 6.38 29.87
N ARG A 757 0.53 6.38 31.08
CA ARG A 757 1.84 6.98 31.33
C ARG A 757 2.89 6.14 30.59
N PRO A 758 3.71 6.76 29.71
CA PRO A 758 4.67 6.00 28.91
C PRO A 758 5.84 5.49 29.77
N ASN A 759 6.44 4.38 29.34
CA ASN A 759 7.65 3.83 29.89
C ASN A 759 8.61 3.53 28.72
N VAL A 760 9.74 2.92 28.97
CA VAL A 760 10.81 2.73 27.99
C VAL A 760 10.62 1.52 27.08
N THR A 761 9.62 0.66 27.35
CA THR A 761 9.17 -0.38 26.43
C THR A 761 7.64 -0.45 26.45
N VAL A 762 7.06 -1.08 25.44
CA VAL A 762 5.62 -1.30 25.36
C VAL A 762 5.16 -2.17 26.56
N ALA A 763 5.88 -3.24 26.85
CA ALA A 763 5.54 -4.13 27.96
C ALA A 763 5.54 -3.41 29.31
N LEU A 764 6.50 -2.52 29.55
CA LEU A 764 6.56 -1.72 30.76
C LEU A 764 5.45 -0.65 30.80
N THR A 765 5.12 -0.08 29.64
CA THR A 765 4.03 0.88 29.53
C THR A 765 2.69 0.20 29.88
N GLN A 766 2.46 -1.02 29.40
CA GLN A 766 1.23 -1.76 29.69
C GLN A 766 1.05 -2.08 31.18
N LYS A 767 2.12 -2.10 31.98
CA LYS A 767 2.04 -2.29 33.44
C LYS A 767 1.48 -1.07 34.17
N ASN A 768 1.56 0.10 33.56
CA ASN A 768 0.97 1.32 34.14
C ASN A 768 -0.56 1.28 33.95
N PRO A 769 -1.32 1.81 34.91
CA PRO A 769 -2.77 1.87 34.73
C PRO A 769 -3.14 2.80 33.58
N PHE A 770 -4.18 2.48 32.85
CA PHE A 770 -4.69 3.39 31.84
C PHE A 770 -5.66 4.40 32.47
N SER A 771 -5.72 5.57 31.86
CA SER A 771 -6.64 6.64 32.18
C SER A 771 -7.55 6.90 30.97
N LEU A 772 -8.66 7.55 31.19
CA LEU A 772 -9.61 7.89 30.13
C LEU A 772 -9.66 9.40 29.95
N VAL A 773 -9.43 9.87 28.75
CA VAL A 773 -9.69 11.27 28.37
C VAL A 773 -11.11 11.31 27.79
N VAL A 774 -12.04 11.92 28.54
CA VAL A 774 -13.45 12.02 28.17
C VAL A 774 -13.74 13.44 27.70
N VAL A 775 -14.17 13.58 26.45
CA VAL A 775 -14.57 14.91 25.92
C VAL A 775 -16.04 14.84 25.52
N THR A 776 -16.86 15.50 26.29
CA THR A 776 -18.32 15.45 26.11
C THR A 776 -18.78 16.36 24.99
N LYS A 777 -19.83 15.97 24.31
CA LYS A 777 -20.54 16.78 23.36
C LYS A 777 -21.84 17.28 24.01
N LYS A 778 -22.17 18.55 23.78
CA LYS A 778 -23.46 19.09 24.28
C LYS A 778 -24.61 18.28 23.69
N ALA A 779 -25.41 17.69 24.54
CA ALA A 779 -26.53 16.84 24.16
C ALA A 779 -27.83 17.33 24.81
N LYS A 780 -28.96 16.98 24.22
CA LYS A 780 -30.28 17.15 24.84
C LYS A 780 -30.42 16.10 25.95
N LYS A 781 -31.30 16.36 26.89
CA LYS A 781 -31.51 15.50 28.08
C LYS A 781 -31.47 13.99 27.78
N GLU A 782 -30.76 13.24 28.65
CA GLU A 782 -30.65 11.77 28.65
C GLU A 782 -29.88 11.17 27.46
N GLU A 783 -28.98 11.94 26.83
CA GLU A 783 -28.20 11.45 25.72
C GLU A 783 -26.79 11.03 26.13
N LEU A 784 -26.25 10.15 25.32
CA LEU A 784 -24.86 9.74 25.38
C LEU A 784 -23.95 10.96 25.12
N LEU A 785 -23.17 11.37 26.10
CA LEU A 785 -22.29 12.54 25.99
C LEU A 785 -20.95 12.21 25.35
N ALA A 786 -20.46 10.99 25.54
CA ALA A 786 -19.21 10.54 24.93
C ALA A 786 -19.16 9.00 24.92
N LYS A 787 -18.44 8.48 23.91
CA LYS A 787 -18.24 7.02 23.78
C LYS A 787 -16.81 6.72 23.35
N GLY A 788 -16.36 5.52 23.65
CA GLY A 788 -15.07 5.02 23.25
C GLY A 788 -15.01 3.52 23.35
N MET A 789 -13.85 2.98 23.05
CA MET A 789 -13.60 1.54 23.14
C MET A 789 -12.17 1.34 23.58
N VAL A 790 -11.91 0.26 24.30
CA VAL A 790 -10.56 -0.17 24.61
C VAL A 790 -10.43 -1.67 24.33
N TYR A 791 -9.35 -2.01 23.65
CA TYR A 791 -8.91 -3.38 23.44
C TYR A 791 -7.53 -3.52 24.08
N ILE A 792 -7.38 -4.49 24.93
CA ILE A 792 -6.11 -4.77 25.63
C ILE A 792 -5.83 -6.25 25.51
N ASP A 793 -4.64 -6.61 25.07
CA ASP A 793 -4.14 -7.98 25.14
C ASP A 793 -2.79 -8.00 25.89
N ASP A 794 -2.31 -9.18 26.19
CA ASP A 794 -1.05 -9.34 26.92
C ASP A 794 0.19 -9.22 25.99
N GLY A 795 -0.02 -9.00 24.70
CA GLY A 795 1.05 -8.98 23.71
C GLY A 795 1.70 -10.34 23.45
N VAL A 796 1.17 -11.40 24.07
CA VAL A 796 1.80 -12.73 24.07
C VAL A 796 0.85 -13.82 23.62
N SER A 797 -0.38 -13.85 24.11
CA SER A 797 -1.33 -14.93 23.81
C SER A 797 -2.58 -14.42 23.09
N ILE A 798 -3.24 -15.34 22.41
CA ILE A 798 -4.48 -15.06 21.70
C ILE A 798 -5.68 -15.00 22.65
N GLU A 799 -5.60 -15.77 23.72
CA GLU A 799 -6.74 -16.05 24.59
C GLU A 799 -6.94 -15.01 25.69
N SER A 800 -5.93 -14.20 25.98
CA SER A 800 -6.01 -13.20 27.03
C SER A 800 -6.15 -11.79 26.45
N SER A 801 -7.32 -11.53 25.85
CA SER A 801 -7.67 -10.20 25.40
C SER A 801 -8.93 -9.71 26.13
N PHE A 802 -9.01 -8.41 26.30
CA PHE A 802 -10.14 -7.72 26.93
C PHE A 802 -10.61 -6.62 25.99
N THR A 803 -11.89 -6.62 25.67
CA THR A 803 -12.50 -5.56 24.87
C THR A 803 -13.67 -4.98 25.65
N ALA A 804 -13.76 -3.67 25.73
CA ALA A 804 -14.86 -3.00 26.40
C ALA A 804 -15.32 -1.75 25.67
N GLU A 805 -16.60 -1.58 25.60
CA GLU A 805 -17.22 -0.31 25.19
C GLU A 805 -17.31 0.61 26.41
N ILE A 806 -17.02 1.87 26.24
CA ILE A 806 -17.02 2.87 27.30
C ILE A 806 -18.00 3.96 26.91
N SER A 807 -18.93 4.26 27.78
CA SER A 807 -19.91 5.33 27.56
C SER A 807 -19.97 6.26 28.77
N PHE A 808 -20.20 7.52 28.49
CA PHE A 808 -20.38 8.58 29.49
C PHE A 808 -21.71 9.24 29.21
N ARG A 809 -22.61 9.20 30.22
CA ARG A 809 -23.98 9.69 30.09
C ARG A 809 -24.29 10.70 31.17
N GLU A 810 -25.23 11.61 30.89
CA GLU A 810 -25.87 12.48 31.87
C GLU A 810 -27.25 11.90 32.20
N GLU A 811 -27.48 11.62 33.46
CA GLU A 811 -28.78 11.18 33.95
C GLU A 811 -29.42 12.29 34.77
N CYS A 812 -30.63 12.69 34.38
CA CYS A 812 -31.42 13.68 35.12
C CYS A 812 -32.33 12.98 36.11
N TYR A 813 -32.03 13.12 37.41
CA TYR A 813 -32.98 12.70 38.41
C TYR A 813 -34.12 13.67 38.55
N SER A 814 -35.30 13.14 38.96
CA SER A 814 -36.63 13.75 38.93
C SER A 814 -36.73 15.15 39.54
N SER A 815 -37.83 15.83 39.24
CA SER A 815 -38.15 17.21 39.60
C SER A 815 -38.03 17.59 41.07
N LYS A 816 -37.86 16.63 41.98
CA LYS A 816 -37.73 16.87 43.42
C LYS A 816 -36.29 17.08 43.91
N ASN A 817 -35.27 16.75 43.10
CA ASN A 817 -33.88 16.92 43.46
C ASN A 817 -33.10 17.27 42.19
N PRO A 818 -32.90 18.57 41.94
CA PRO A 818 -32.18 18.97 40.68
C PRO A 818 -30.65 18.78 40.82
N GLY A 819 -30.22 17.52 40.75
CA GLY A 819 -28.80 17.19 40.64
C GLY A 819 -28.52 16.57 39.32
N ARG A 820 -27.42 16.98 38.68
CA ARG A 820 -26.90 16.31 37.50
C ARG A 820 -26.00 15.15 37.96
N THR A 821 -26.36 13.95 37.58
CA THR A 821 -25.52 12.77 37.83
C THR A 821 -24.91 12.34 36.52
N PHE A 822 -23.62 12.09 36.57
CA PHE A 822 -22.87 11.59 35.40
C PHE A 822 -22.48 10.14 35.66
N THR A 823 -22.76 9.28 34.72
CA THR A 823 -22.45 7.86 34.81
C THR A 823 -21.39 7.52 33.73
N LEU A 824 -20.27 6.95 34.21
CA LEU A 824 -19.28 6.31 33.33
C LEU A 824 -19.51 4.81 33.41
N GLU A 825 -19.84 4.22 32.26
CA GLU A 825 -20.14 2.80 32.16
C GLU A 825 -19.10 2.11 31.29
N ILE A 826 -18.59 0.98 31.73
CA ILE A 826 -17.65 0.15 30.98
C ILE A 826 -18.31 -1.21 30.80
N LEU A 827 -18.64 -1.56 29.57
CA LEU A 827 -19.32 -2.80 29.21
C LEU A 827 -18.35 -3.72 28.46
N PRO A 828 -17.93 -4.81 29.13
CA PRO A 828 -17.10 -5.80 28.44
C PRO A 828 -17.81 -6.40 27.23
N UNK A 829 -17.21 -6.29 26.41
CA UNK A 829 -17.67 -6.75 25.21
C UNK A 829 -17.11 -7.96 24.75
#